data_8c752fbd6f3f0234486f005274ec6d39
#
_entry.id   8c752fbd6f3f0234486f005274ec6d39
#
_cell.length_a   1.000
_cell.length_b   1.000
_cell.length_c   1.000
_cell.angle_alpha   90.00
_cell.angle_beta   90.00
_cell.angle_gamma   90.00
#
_symmetry.space_group_name_H-M   'P 1'
#
loop_
_entity.id
_entity.type
_entity.pdbx_description
1 polymer ?
#
loop_
_entity_poly.entity_id
_entity_poly.type
_entity_poly.pdbx_seq_one_letter_code
_entity_poly.pdbx_strand_id
1 'polypeptide(L)'
;MFSPDSPISEFVSISTHVAPSVLKTTGGDYLLIWHLAGLPFVGRDEFELEQRHNTFNRLVQTLRAPDFANVAFWVHDVRRRRKINDSSRFRQSFNQSLSDEYYATLSGQKIMQNELYFSMIYRPVLGGKRLVEKSTDPNKIRVEEEQAIAKIIELATNVEAVLKDYSPYRLSMYEAKNGIVFSESLEFLGYLLNRIDEPVPVLQAPVSAYLPVSKHMFANKTGDFVIRTPDGINHFGAILNVKEYADGTYPGILNGLKYLDFEYVVTHSFSPVGRHDALKVLERTKGMMISSGDKSSSQIRDLDLAMDDVASGNFVLGEYHFTLAVYADSQEKLARQIATTRAELSNAGFVSSKEDLAIASSFYAQLPGNWRFRTRIANLSSLNFLGLSPLHNFAQGKQHNNPWGDCVTTLQTTNGQPYYFNFHATHPAENSLGEKAIANTMVIGKSGTGKTALINFLLSQVQKFDPVPTIFFFDKDRGAEIFVRACGGNYLALENGAPTGFNPFQCERTEANTQFLAELIKVLGGKVEYSSREEEDIYRAVEGMLDTPMHLRSMSNFRKSLPNMGDDGLYARLRRWTSGNSLGWVFDNPVDTIDLTRASIIGFDYTDVIDNAEVRVPVINYLLHRLEALIDGRPLIYVMDEFWKILDGKGGLKEFAKNKQKTIRKQNGLGIFATQSPEDALASDIAAALIEQTATMILLPNPNASRDDYIEGLKLTDAEYQVVVSLDERSRCFLVKQGHASAVCQLNLRGMDDALSVISSSTDNIEIMNQVLSRKAGQFGVSVDQLTPEQWLEDFYANRKGSGKRRTTKDSSEDRA
;
A
#
# COMPACT_ATOMS: atom_id res chain seq x y z
N MET A 1 -10.47 -37.55 29.06
CA MET A 1 -11.74 -36.81 29.32
C MET A 1 -11.37 -35.56 30.09
N PHE A 2 -11.80 -34.40 29.64
CA PHE A 2 -11.62 -33.17 30.44
C PHE A 2 -12.57 -33.18 31.61
N SER A 3 -12.09 -32.83 32.82
CA SER A 3 -12.96 -32.52 33.92
C SER A 3 -13.75 -31.24 33.59
N PRO A 4 -15.04 -31.11 33.95
CA PRO A 4 -15.83 -29.90 33.70
C PRO A 4 -15.18 -28.61 34.22
N ASP A 5 -14.34 -28.71 35.23
CA ASP A 5 -13.72 -27.58 35.94
C ASP A 5 -12.17 -27.57 35.85
N SER A 6 -11.59 -28.12 34.80
CA SER A 6 -10.12 -28.05 34.61
C SER A 6 -9.68 -26.63 34.39
N PRO A 7 -8.63 -26.14 35.09
CA PRO A 7 -8.11 -24.81 34.89
C PRO A 7 -7.49 -24.65 33.49
N ILE A 8 -7.73 -23.53 32.82
CA ILE A 8 -7.23 -23.28 31.46
C ILE A 8 -5.70 -23.35 31.37
N SER A 9 -5.00 -23.06 32.48
CA SER A 9 -3.55 -23.18 32.57
C SER A 9 -2.98 -24.55 32.19
N GLU A 10 -3.75 -25.63 32.37
CA GLU A 10 -3.36 -27.01 31.97
C GLU A 10 -3.32 -27.21 30.45
N PHE A 11 -4.01 -26.34 29.72
CA PHE A 11 -4.11 -26.39 28.24
C PHE A 11 -3.16 -25.44 27.54
N VAL A 12 -2.44 -24.60 28.29
CA VAL A 12 -1.46 -23.65 27.74
C VAL A 12 -0.09 -24.29 27.72
N SER A 13 0.45 -24.47 26.52
CA SER A 13 1.76 -25.14 26.30
C SER A 13 2.96 -24.28 26.69
N ILE A 14 2.80 -22.99 26.93
CA ILE A 14 3.88 -22.04 27.11
C ILE A 14 4.25 -21.91 28.59
N SER A 15 5.54 -22.02 28.90
CA SER A 15 6.09 -21.90 30.25
C SER A 15 6.62 -20.50 30.54
N THR A 16 7.65 -20.06 29.81
CA THR A 16 8.32 -18.78 30.07
C THR A 16 9.08 -18.28 28.84
N HIS A 17 9.48 -17.02 28.83
CA HIS A 17 10.53 -16.51 27.98
C HIS A 17 11.90 -17.00 28.44
N VAL A 18 12.75 -17.42 27.53
CA VAL A 18 14.14 -17.81 27.78
C VAL A 18 15.13 -16.90 27.04
N ALA A 19 14.63 -16.15 26.04
CA ALA A 19 15.32 -15.06 25.37
C ALA A 19 14.27 -14.05 24.86
N PRO A 20 14.64 -12.84 24.44
CA PRO A 20 13.68 -11.83 24.01
C PRO A 20 12.66 -12.30 22.97
N SER A 21 13.06 -13.15 22.02
CA SER A 21 12.17 -13.69 20.97
C SER A 21 11.91 -15.20 21.13
N VAL A 22 12.42 -15.87 22.16
CA VAL A 22 12.30 -17.32 22.32
C VAL A 22 11.48 -17.66 23.56
N LEU A 23 10.40 -18.41 23.34
CA LEU A 23 9.57 -18.99 24.38
C LEU A 23 9.95 -20.46 24.60
N LYS A 24 9.82 -20.93 25.84
CA LYS A 24 9.95 -22.34 26.22
C LYS A 24 8.58 -22.91 26.52
N THR A 25 8.30 -24.10 25.97
CA THR A 25 7.07 -24.82 26.27
C THR A 25 7.17 -25.60 27.58
N THR A 26 6.04 -25.98 28.15
CA THR A 26 5.96 -26.88 29.32
C THR A 26 6.53 -28.26 29.00
N GLY A 27 6.54 -28.68 27.73
CA GLY A 27 7.17 -29.92 27.25
C GLY A 27 8.68 -29.83 27.11
N GLY A 28 9.28 -28.65 27.21
CA GLY A 28 10.72 -28.44 27.04
C GLY A 28 11.13 -28.14 25.60
N ASP A 29 10.18 -27.89 24.69
CA ASP A 29 10.44 -27.42 23.33
C ASP A 29 10.65 -25.89 23.34
N TYR A 30 11.31 -25.37 22.30
CA TYR A 30 11.57 -23.92 22.13
C TYR A 30 10.77 -23.41 20.95
N LEU A 31 10.12 -22.25 21.12
CA LEU A 31 9.21 -21.64 20.16
C LEU A 31 9.68 -20.25 19.78
N LEU A 32 9.62 -19.97 18.50
CA LEU A 32 9.85 -18.65 17.92
C LEU A 32 8.74 -18.33 16.95
N ILE A 33 8.25 -17.08 16.93
CA ILE A 33 7.09 -16.66 16.15
C ILE A 33 7.46 -15.44 15.31
N TRP A 34 7.01 -15.45 14.04
CA TRP A 34 7.06 -14.30 13.14
C TRP A 34 5.65 -13.85 12.77
N HIS A 35 5.46 -12.56 12.71
CA HIS A 35 4.37 -11.95 11.93
C HIS A 35 4.88 -11.75 10.49
N LEU A 36 4.07 -12.10 9.50
CA LEU A 36 4.42 -12.01 8.08
C LEU A 36 3.48 -11.02 7.39
N ALA A 37 4.01 -10.12 6.56
CA ALA A 37 3.16 -9.37 5.63
C ALA A 37 2.49 -10.31 4.62
N GLY A 38 3.17 -11.42 4.30
CA GLY A 38 2.73 -12.41 3.34
C GLY A 38 3.03 -12.05 1.89
N LEU A 39 2.80 -13.00 0.99
CA LEU A 39 3.00 -12.80 -0.43
C LEU A 39 1.71 -12.25 -1.06
N PRO A 40 1.70 -11.03 -1.63
CA PRO A 40 0.57 -10.54 -2.40
C PRO A 40 0.29 -11.47 -3.59
N PHE A 41 -0.92 -12.01 -3.67
CA PHE A 41 -1.29 -12.97 -4.72
C PHE A 41 -2.21 -12.36 -5.78
N VAL A 42 -2.87 -11.25 -5.46
CA VAL A 42 -3.73 -10.53 -6.41
C VAL A 42 -2.85 -9.84 -7.46
N GLY A 43 -3.14 -10.07 -8.72
CA GLY A 43 -2.38 -9.50 -9.84
C GLY A 43 -1.08 -10.22 -10.19
N ARG A 44 -0.78 -11.38 -9.57
CA ARG A 44 0.39 -12.20 -9.92
C ARG A 44 0.02 -13.37 -10.81
N ASP A 45 0.98 -13.77 -11.65
CA ASP A 45 0.85 -14.93 -12.50
C ASP A 45 1.06 -16.23 -11.71
N GLU A 46 0.33 -17.29 -12.07
CA GLU A 46 0.41 -18.60 -11.41
C GLU A 46 1.84 -19.15 -11.40
N PHE A 47 2.58 -18.96 -12.48
CA PHE A 47 3.97 -19.41 -12.58
C PHE A 47 4.89 -18.78 -11.52
N GLU A 48 4.72 -17.49 -11.22
CA GLU A 48 5.49 -16.82 -10.16
C GLU A 48 5.13 -17.40 -8.78
N LEU A 49 3.84 -17.63 -8.52
CA LEU A 49 3.37 -18.22 -7.28
C LEU A 49 3.92 -19.64 -7.09
N GLU A 50 3.96 -20.46 -8.14
CA GLU A 50 4.54 -21.81 -8.12
C GLU A 50 6.05 -21.77 -7.87
N GLN A 51 6.79 -20.85 -8.47
CA GLN A 51 8.23 -20.72 -8.19
C GLN A 51 8.50 -20.40 -6.71
N ARG A 52 7.70 -19.52 -6.09
CA ARG A 52 7.82 -19.18 -4.67
C ARG A 52 7.48 -20.39 -3.79
N HIS A 53 6.45 -21.12 -4.13
CA HIS A 53 6.07 -22.36 -3.48
C HIS A 53 7.22 -23.39 -3.48
N ASN A 54 7.83 -23.62 -4.63
CA ASN A 54 8.97 -24.52 -4.77
C ASN A 54 10.19 -24.04 -3.97
N THR A 55 10.43 -22.75 -3.89
CA THR A 55 11.52 -22.19 -3.07
C THR A 55 11.28 -22.44 -1.58
N PHE A 56 10.05 -22.28 -1.11
CA PHE A 56 9.70 -22.60 0.27
C PHE A 56 9.77 -24.11 0.55
N ASN A 57 9.37 -24.98 -0.38
CA ASN A 57 9.53 -26.42 -0.24
C ASN A 57 11.00 -26.84 -0.07
N ARG A 58 11.94 -26.18 -0.75
CA ARG A 58 13.38 -26.41 -0.57
C ARG A 58 13.82 -26.14 0.88
N LEU A 59 13.29 -25.10 1.54
CA LEU A 59 13.56 -24.87 2.97
C LEU A 59 13.13 -26.08 3.80
N VAL A 60 11.88 -26.57 3.61
CA VAL A 60 11.38 -27.73 4.36
C VAL A 60 12.22 -28.98 4.07
N GLN A 61 12.71 -29.13 2.83
CA GLN A 61 13.63 -30.22 2.47
C GLN A 61 14.99 -30.13 3.19
N THR A 62 15.54 -28.90 3.39
CA THR A 62 16.81 -28.74 4.13
C THR A 62 16.65 -29.10 5.59
N LEU A 63 15.46 -28.94 6.18
CA LEU A 63 15.15 -29.38 7.54
C LEU A 63 15.13 -30.92 7.71
N ARG A 64 15.31 -31.66 6.62
CA ARG A 64 15.45 -33.14 6.61
C ARG A 64 16.81 -33.60 7.11
N ALA A 65 17.83 -32.75 7.12
CA ALA A 65 19.13 -33.13 7.67
C ALA A 65 18.99 -33.59 9.14
N PRO A 66 19.82 -34.50 9.64
CA PRO A 66 19.72 -35.05 11.01
C PRO A 66 19.63 -33.97 12.09
N ASP A 67 20.28 -32.80 11.86
CA ASP A 67 20.29 -31.66 12.77
C ASP A 67 18.98 -30.88 12.79
N PHE A 68 18.09 -31.07 11.79
CA PHE A 68 16.83 -30.34 11.61
C PHE A 68 15.58 -31.23 11.79
N ALA A 69 15.74 -32.54 12.00
CA ALA A 69 14.61 -33.47 12.16
C ALA A 69 13.68 -33.13 13.34
N ASN A 70 14.13 -32.22 14.19
CA ASN A 70 13.45 -31.82 15.41
C ASN A 70 12.69 -30.49 15.28
N VAL A 71 12.44 -30.02 14.06
CA VAL A 71 11.71 -28.77 13.82
C VAL A 71 10.28 -29.07 13.36
N ALA A 72 9.33 -28.33 13.87
CA ALA A 72 7.95 -28.36 13.39
C ALA A 72 7.42 -26.94 13.23
N PHE A 73 6.34 -26.80 12.47
CA PHE A 73 5.76 -25.51 12.12
C PHE A 73 4.30 -25.42 12.56
N TRP A 74 3.89 -24.21 12.98
CA TRP A 74 2.52 -23.76 13.06
C TRP A 74 2.34 -22.52 12.20
N VAL A 75 1.32 -22.51 11.36
CA VAL A 75 0.93 -21.35 10.56
C VAL A 75 -0.48 -20.95 10.95
N HIS A 76 -0.65 -19.66 11.23
CA HIS A 76 -1.97 -19.11 11.52
C HIS A 76 -2.31 -18.05 10.48
N ASP A 77 -3.52 -18.18 9.93
CA ASP A 77 -4.17 -17.14 9.14
C ASP A 77 -5.32 -16.58 9.98
N VAL A 78 -5.14 -15.38 10.48
CA VAL A 78 -6.07 -14.71 11.40
C VAL A 78 -6.79 -13.61 10.65
N ARG A 79 -8.10 -13.74 10.50
CA ARG A 79 -8.94 -12.68 9.99
C ARG A 79 -9.71 -12.03 11.12
N ARG A 80 -9.48 -10.75 11.37
CA ARG A 80 -10.12 -10.02 12.48
C ARG A 80 -10.56 -8.63 12.09
N ARG A 81 -11.57 -8.13 12.84
CA ARG A 81 -12.04 -6.76 12.68
C ARG A 81 -11.00 -5.78 13.22
N ARG A 82 -10.71 -4.74 12.45
CA ARG A 82 -9.88 -3.62 12.89
C ARG A 82 -10.68 -2.33 12.88
N LYS A 83 -10.42 -1.47 13.87
CA LYS A 83 -10.87 -0.07 13.88
C LYS A 83 -9.75 0.79 13.33
N ILE A 84 -10.08 1.63 12.36
CA ILE A 84 -9.12 2.59 11.81
C ILE A 84 -9.44 3.93 12.45
N ASN A 85 -8.47 4.44 13.20
CA ASN A 85 -8.53 5.77 13.77
C ASN A 85 -7.38 6.58 13.16
N ASP A 86 -7.66 7.80 12.73
CA ASP A 86 -6.65 8.77 12.34
C ASP A 86 -6.60 9.88 13.39
N SER A 87 -5.41 10.22 13.82
CA SER A 87 -5.14 11.35 14.73
C SER A 87 -4.34 12.45 14.05
N SER A 88 -4.29 12.43 12.73
CA SER A 88 -3.54 13.41 11.93
C SER A 88 -4.04 14.83 12.15
N ARG A 89 -3.11 15.79 12.14
CA ARG A 89 -3.41 17.22 12.30
C ARG A 89 -3.01 17.97 11.04
N PHE A 90 -3.89 18.85 10.61
CA PHE A 90 -3.70 19.67 9.42
C PHE A 90 -3.70 21.16 9.79
N ARG A 91 -2.93 21.95 9.07
CA ARG A 91 -2.90 23.42 9.28
C ARG A 91 -4.17 24.10 8.76
N GLN A 92 -4.71 23.58 7.64
CA GLN A 92 -5.88 24.14 6.98
C GLN A 92 -7.16 23.43 7.46
N SER A 93 -8.19 24.23 7.74
CA SER A 93 -9.49 23.73 8.23
C SER A 93 -10.18 22.80 7.24
N PHE A 94 -10.08 23.07 5.93
CA PHE A 94 -10.63 22.21 4.89
C PHE A 94 -10.02 20.79 4.94
N ASN A 95 -8.69 20.69 4.99
CA ASN A 95 -8.02 19.39 5.02
C ASN A 95 -8.32 18.61 6.30
N GLN A 96 -8.45 19.28 7.45
CA GLN A 96 -8.85 18.66 8.71
C GLN A 96 -10.29 18.11 8.61
N SER A 97 -11.25 18.93 8.14
CA SER A 97 -12.65 18.52 7.99
C SER A 97 -12.80 17.35 7.02
N LEU A 98 -12.14 17.41 5.85
CA LEU A 98 -12.14 16.31 4.86
C LEU A 98 -11.60 15.02 5.46
N SER A 99 -10.51 15.09 6.21
CA SER A 99 -9.90 13.91 6.85
C SER A 99 -10.82 13.35 7.94
N ASP A 100 -11.33 14.20 8.82
CA ASP A 100 -12.21 13.78 9.92
C ASP A 100 -13.48 13.10 9.40
N GLU A 101 -14.14 13.66 8.38
CA GLU A 101 -15.32 13.07 7.75
C GLU A 101 -15.00 11.74 7.04
N TYR A 102 -13.87 11.68 6.34
CA TYR A 102 -13.43 10.47 5.65
C TYR A 102 -13.16 9.33 6.63
N TYR A 103 -12.39 9.58 7.70
CA TYR A 103 -12.07 8.55 8.68
C TYR A 103 -13.27 8.19 9.57
N ALA A 104 -14.20 9.12 9.81
CA ALA A 104 -15.49 8.80 10.46
C ALA A 104 -16.30 7.82 9.60
N THR A 105 -16.36 8.06 8.28
CA THR A 105 -17.03 7.14 7.33
C THR A 105 -16.34 5.79 7.29
N LEU A 106 -15.01 5.77 7.21
CA LEU A 106 -14.19 4.55 7.15
C LEU A 106 -14.33 3.74 8.45
N SER A 107 -14.31 4.40 9.62
CA SER A 107 -14.49 3.76 10.93
C SER A 107 -15.88 3.16 11.13
N GLY A 108 -16.89 3.70 10.46
CA GLY A 108 -18.25 3.14 10.44
C GLY A 108 -18.39 1.88 9.60
N GLN A 109 -17.41 1.58 8.74
CA GLN A 109 -17.41 0.40 7.89
C GLN A 109 -16.81 -0.81 8.62
N LYS A 110 -17.12 -2.00 8.09
CA LYS A 110 -16.58 -3.26 8.60
C LYS A 110 -15.22 -3.50 7.94
N ILE A 111 -14.15 -3.07 8.60
CA ILE A 111 -12.78 -3.30 8.15
C ILE A 111 -12.29 -4.63 8.71
N MET A 112 -11.87 -5.52 7.83
CA MET A 112 -11.34 -6.85 8.16
C MET A 112 -9.87 -6.92 7.76
N GLN A 113 -9.01 -7.37 8.67
CA GLN A 113 -7.57 -7.53 8.40
C GLN A 113 -7.19 -9.00 8.43
N ASN A 114 -6.40 -9.43 7.43
CA ASN A 114 -5.74 -10.72 7.43
C ASN A 114 -4.32 -10.56 7.98
N GLU A 115 -4.00 -11.35 8.99
CA GLU A 115 -2.68 -11.40 9.61
C GLU A 115 -2.15 -12.82 9.54
N LEU A 116 -0.88 -12.95 9.19
CA LEU A 116 -0.22 -14.24 9.06
C LEU A 116 0.85 -14.37 10.16
N TYR A 117 0.78 -15.46 10.88
CA TYR A 117 1.79 -15.81 11.87
C TYR A 117 2.42 -17.15 11.52
N PHE A 118 3.74 -17.19 11.50
CA PHE A 118 4.53 -18.38 11.28
C PHE A 118 5.31 -18.71 12.54
N SER A 119 5.12 -19.89 13.09
CA SER A 119 5.79 -20.35 14.31
C SER A 119 6.68 -21.53 14.00
N MET A 120 7.92 -21.50 14.48
CA MET A 120 8.86 -22.61 14.43
C MET A 120 9.10 -23.14 15.82
N ILE A 121 9.00 -24.44 15.97
CA ILE A 121 9.25 -25.14 17.22
C ILE A 121 10.45 -26.06 17.04
N TYR A 122 11.46 -25.87 17.87
CA TYR A 122 12.61 -26.75 17.99
C TYR A 122 12.45 -27.71 19.18
N ARG A 123 12.54 -28.98 18.90
CA ARG A 123 12.37 -30.07 19.86
C ARG A 123 13.68 -30.78 20.09
N PRO A 124 14.47 -30.41 21.12
CA PRO A 124 15.80 -31.01 21.37
C PRO A 124 15.75 -32.52 21.59
N VAL A 125 14.58 -33.07 21.93
CA VAL A 125 14.36 -34.50 22.18
C VAL A 125 13.16 -35.03 21.38
N LEU A 126 13.42 -35.75 20.31
CA LEU A 126 12.37 -36.45 19.52
C LEU A 126 11.87 -37.73 20.22
N GLY A 127 10.52 -37.88 20.25
CA GLY A 127 9.90 -39.17 20.48
C GLY A 127 9.89 -39.70 21.92
N GLY A 128 10.01 -38.82 22.91
CA GLY A 128 9.81 -39.24 24.33
C GLY A 128 10.87 -40.19 24.89
N LYS A 129 11.86 -40.57 24.11
CA LYS A 129 13.00 -41.34 24.56
C LYS A 129 14.14 -40.39 24.92
N ARG A 130 14.03 -39.73 26.07
CA ARG A 130 15.25 -39.32 26.78
C ARG A 130 15.94 -40.62 27.21
N LEU A 131 16.93 -41.03 26.44
CA LEU A 131 17.86 -42.08 26.84
C LEU A 131 18.81 -41.61 27.97
N VAL A 132 18.70 -40.34 28.36
CA VAL A 132 19.49 -39.76 29.47
C VAL A 132 18.48 -39.25 30.51
N GLU A 133 18.64 -39.71 31.74
CA GLU A 133 17.95 -39.15 32.92
C GLU A 133 18.01 -37.64 32.87
N LYS A 134 16.86 -36.96 33.17
CA LYS A 134 16.86 -35.50 33.35
C LYS A 134 18.00 -35.14 34.30
N SER A 135 19.04 -34.46 33.81
CA SER A 135 20.08 -33.96 34.70
C SER A 135 19.38 -33.09 35.74
N THR A 136 19.64 -33.37 36.99
CA THR A 136 19.23 -32.59 38.15
C THR A 136 20.27 -31.50 38.46
N ASP A 137 21.38 -31.48 37.73
CA ASP A 137 22.46 -30.49 37.89
C ASP A 137 22.03 -29.17 37.22
N PRO A 138 21.81 -28.07 37.97
CA PRO A 138 21.40 -26.77 37.43
C PRO A 138 22.35 -26.24 36.36
N ASN A 139 23.64 -26.51 36.46
CA ASN A 139 24.66 -26.02 35.52
C ASN A 139 24.52 -26.74 34.15
N LYS A 140 24.30 -28.05 34.17
CA LYS A 140 24.05 -28.80 32.92
C LYS A 140 22.75 -28.39 32.25
N ILE A 141 21.68 -28.19 33.03
CA ILE A 141 20.38 -27.71 32.51
C ILE A 141 20.58 -26.35 31.82
N ARG A 142 21.34 -25.42 32.43
CA ARG A 142 21.60 -24.10 31.85
C ARG A 142 22.39 -24.20 30.55
N VAL A 143 23.44 -25.01 30.49
CA VAL A 143 24.22 -25.20 29.27
C VAL A 143 23.39 -25.83 28.14
N GLU A 144 22.56 -26.81 28.43
CA GLU A 144 21.65 -27.41 27.46
C GLU A 144 20.64 -26.38 26.93
N GLU A 145 20.15 -25.51 27.81
CA GLU A 145 19.21 -24.43 27.42
C GLU A 145 19.89 -23.38 26.53
N GLU A 146 21.11 -22.94 26.90
CA GLU A 146 21.91 -22.00 26.10
C GLU A 146 22.21 -22.56 24.70
N GLN A 147 22.55 -23.86 24.61
CA GLN A 147 22.75 -24.54 23.33
C GLN A 147 21.48 -24.63 22.49
N ALA A 148 20.34 -24.93 23.11
CA ALA A 148 19.06 -25.01 22.40
C ALA A 148 18.60 -23.62 21.90
N ILE A 149 18.81 -22.57 22.69
CA ILE A 149 18.54 -21.19 22.29
C ILE A 149 19.44 -20.79 21.11
N ALA A 150 20.73 -21.06 21.19
CA ALA A 150 21.65 -20.78 20.08
C ALA A 150 21.22 -21.50 18.79
N LYS A 151 20.80 -22.77 18.91
CA LYS A 151 20.36 -23.57 17.78
C LYS A 151 19.07 -23.05 17.13
N ILE A 152 18.05 -22.71 17.93
CA ILE A 152 16.81 -22.18 17.36
C ILE A 152 17.02 -20.80 16.69
N ILE A 153 17.94 -19.98 17.20
CA ILE A 153 18.30 -18.67 16.61
C ILE A 153 19.04 -18.87 15.27
N GLU A 154 19.97 -19.85 15.21
CA GLU A 154 20.65 -20.22 13.95
C GLU A 154 19.63 -20.66 12.88
N LEU A 155 18.70 -21.55 13.27
CA LEU A 155 17.63 -22.02 12.39
C LEU A 155 16.73 -20.87 11.93
N ALA A 156 16.41 -19.97 12.84
CA ALA A 156 15.60 -18.79 12.54
C ALA A 156 16.21 -17.90 11.46
N THR A 157 17.52 -17.70 11.49
CA THR A 157 18.23 -16.92 10.46
C THR A 157 18.09 -17.55 9.08
N ASN A 158 18.16 -18.88 8.98
CA ASN A 158 17.97 -19.60 7.71
C ASN A 158 16.52 -19.47 7.21
N VAL A 159 15.54 -19.56 8.10
CA VAL A 159 14.12 -19.38 7.78
C VAL A 159 13.85 -17.97 7.28
N GLU A 160 14.37 -16.95 7.95
CA GLU A 160 14.21 -15.53 7.56
C GLU A 160 14.82 -15.25 6.18
N ALA A 161 15.96 -15.83 5.86
CA ALA A 161 16.58 -15.67 4.55
C ALA A 161 15.68 -16.18 3.41
N VAL A 162 14.99 -17.31 3.63
CA VAL A 162 14.06 -17.88 2.64
C VAL A 162 12.74 -17.13 2.62
N LEU A 163 12.26 -16.66 3.77
CA LEU A 163 11.00 -15.93 3.89
C LEU A 163 11.15 -14.41 3.61
N LYS A 164 12.29 -13.94 3.12
CA LYS A 164 12.54 -12.50 2.88
C LYS A 164 11.42 -11.82 2.09
N ASP A 165 10.93 -12.44 1.04
CA ASP A 165 9.88 -11.90 0.18
C ASP A 165 8.49 -11.84 0.86
N TYR A 166 8.33 -12.53 1.99
CA TYR A 166 7.12 -12.52 2.83
C TYR A 166 7.21 -11.48 3.96
N SER A 167 8.30 -10.70 3.99
CA SER A 167 8.57 -9.65 5.00
C SER A 167 8.40 -10.14 6.44
N PRO A 168 9.22 -11.10 6.90
CA PRO A 168 9.12 -11.64 8.24
C PRO A 168 9.54 -10.60 9.30
N TYR A 169 8.70 -10.43 10.32
CA TYR A 169 8.98 -9.67 11.51
C TYR A 169 8.96 -10.61 12.72
N ARG A 170 10.13 -10.80 13.35
CA ARG A 170 10.27 -11.69 14.51
C ARG A 170 9.67 -11.04 15.74
N LEU A 171 8.64 -11.65 16.32
CA LEU A 171 8.01 -11.16 17.53
C LEU A 171 8.98 -11.26 18.73
N SER A 172 9.03 -10.21 19.53
CA SER A 172 9.99 -10.07 20.62
C SER A 172 9.38 -9.41 21.86
N MET A 173 10.15 -9.38 22.94
CA MET A 173 9.84 -8.50 24.06
C MET A 173 10.20 -7.06 23.71
N TYR A 174 9.41 -6.12 24.23
CA TYR A 174 9.66 -4.69 24.11
C TYR A 174 9.38 -3.95 25.42
N GLU A 175 10.08 -2.85 25.64
CA GLU A 175 9.91 -2.02 26.82
C GLU A 175 9.05 -0.79 26.48
N ALA A 176 7.97 -0.59 27.21
CA ALA A 176 7.12 0.58 27.09
C ALA A 176 7.73 1.80 27.80
N LYS A 177 7.23 3.00 27.49
CA LYS A 177 7.71 4.28 28.07
C LYS A 177 7.69 4.33 29.60
N ASN A 178 6.91 3.49 30.25
CA ASN A 178 6.78 3.37 31.71
C ASN A 178 7.74 2.34 32.34
N GLY A 179 8.65 1.75 31.55
CA GLY A 179 9.62 0.75 32.00
C GLY A 179 9.07 -0.66 32.16
N ILE A 180 7.80 -0.91 31.79
CA ILE A 180 7.20 -2.25 31.80
C ILE A 180 7.59 -2.98 30.52
N VAL A 181 8.03 -4.24 30.66
CA VAL A 181 8.36 -5.12 29.54
C VAL A 181 7.13 -5.90 29.12
N PHE A 182 6.79 -5.84 27.86
CA PHE A 182 5.70 -6.55 27.20
C PHE A 182 6.23 -7.56 26.18
N SER A 183 5.39 -8.44 25.66
CA SER A 183 5.77 -9.46 24.69
C SER A 183 4.75 -9.57 23.55
N GLU A 184 5.17 -9.22 22.34
CA GLU A 184 4.37 -9.38 21.12
C GLU A 184 3.98 -10.86 20.88
N SER A 185 4.86 -11.81 21.22
CA SER A 185 4.54 -13.25 21.13
C SER A 185 3.41 -13.65 22.07
N LEU A 186 3.38 -13.10 23.29
CA LEU A 186 2.30 -13.38 24.25
C LEU A 186 1.01 -12.65 23.90
N GLU A 187 1.08 -11.47 23.26
CA GLU A 187 -0.09 -10.76 22.72
C GLU A 187 -0.79 -11.60 21.65
N PHE A 188 -0.03 -12.14 20.70
CA PHE A 188 -0.58 -13.04 19.70
C PHE A 188 -1.20 -14.31 20.30
N LEU A 189 -0.49 -15.00 21.19
CA LEU A 189 -0.98 -16.22 21.85
C LEU A 189 -2.17 -15.92 22.79
N GLY A 190 -2.15 -14.75 23.45
CA GLY A 190 -3.24 -14.23 24.26
C GLY A 190 -4.49 -13.96 23.42
N TYR A 191 -4.32 -13.39 22.20
CA TYR A 191 -5.44 -13.19 21.28
C TYR A 191 -6.09 -14.52 20.85
N LEU A 192 -5.31 -15.57 20.57
CA LEU A 192 -5.86 -16.89 20.22
C LEU A 192 -6.72 -17.47 21.37
N LEU A 193 -6.28 -17.24 22.62
CA LEU A 193 -7.01 -17.75 23.81
C LEU A 193 -8.19 -16.85 24.20
N ASN A 194 -7.95 -15.55 24.29
CA ASN A 194 -8.86 -14.63 24.99
C ASN A 194 -9.73 -13.79 24.06
N ARG A 195 -9.40 -13.72 22.76
CA ARG A 195 -10.05 -12.78 21.80
C ARG A 195 -9.90 -11.30 22.20
N ILE A 196 -8.85 -10.98 22.93
CA ILE A 196 -8.51 -9.64 23.39
C ILE A 196 -7.21 -9.22 22.70
N ASP A 197 -7.18 -7.99 22.18
CA ASP A 197 -6.03 -7.39 21.49
C ASP A 197 -5.42 -6.32 22.42
N GLU A 198 -4.71 -6.76 23.45
CA GLU A 198 -4.08 -5.90 24.46
C GLU A 198 -2.63 -6.31 24.72
N PRO A 199 -1.77 -5.35 25.11
CA PRO A 199 -0.39 -5.65 25.50
C PRO A 199 -0.33 -6.64 26.67
N VAL A 200 0.53 -7.65 26.58
CA VAL A 200 0.72 -8.67 27.60
C VAL A 200 2.06 -8.47 28.30
N PRO A 201 2.09 -8.14 29.59
CA PRO A 201 3.33 -7.93 30.35
C PRO A 201 4.06 -9.26 30.59
N VAL A 202 5.39 -9.19 30.62
CA VAL A 202 6.25 -10.33 30.99
C VAL A 202 6.40 -10.35 32.50
N LEU A 203 5.82 -11.37 33.15
CA LEU A 203 5.82 -11.51 34.61
C LEU A 203 6.79 -12.62 35.05
N GLN A 204 7.23 -12.56 36.32
CA GLN A 204 8.02 -13.61 36.97
C GLN A 204 7.12 -14.76 37.47
N ALA A 205 6.28 -15.27 36.55
CA ALA A 205 5.34 -16.36 36.79
C ALA A 205 5.25 -17.21 35.53
N PRO A 206 4.84 -18.48 35.62
CA PRO A 206 4.59 -19.26 34.42
C PRO A 206 3.54 -18.60 33.52
N VAL A 207 3.81 -18.49 32.22
CA VAL A 207 2.92 -17.85 31.23
C VAL A 207 1.52 -18.50 31.27
N SER A 208 1.46 -19.82 31.46
CA SER A 208 0.20 -20.56 31.57
C SER A 208 -0.69 -20.08 32.73
N ALA A 209 -0.13 -19.45 33.74
CA ALA A 209 -0.89 -18.99 34.92
C ALA A 209 -1.54 -17.63 34.72
N TYR A 210 -0.99 -16.74 33.87
CA TYR A 210 -1.49 -15.37 33.71
C TYR A 210 -1.95 -15.02 32.29
N LEU A 211 -1.56 -15.79 31.26
CA LEU A 211 -2.01 -15.52 29.89
C LEU A 211 -3.52 -15.75 29.69
N PRO A 212 -4.15 -16.84 30.24
CA PRO A 212 -5.60 -16.99 30.13
C PRO A 212 -6.33 -16.05 31.07
N VAL A 213 -7.07 -15.09 30.51
CA VAL A 213 -7.89 -14.14 31.29
C VAL A 213 -9.39 -14.27 31.01
N SER A 214 -9.78 -14.95 29.94
CA SER A 214 -11.17 -15.18 29.52
C SER A 214 -11.69 -16.53 30.02
N LYS A 215 -13.02 -16.66 30.12
CA LYS A 215 -13.69 -17.92 30.44
C LYS A 215 -14.07 -18.67 29.17
N HIS A 216 -13.77 -19.97 29.12
CA HIS A 216 -14.08 -20.83 27.98
C HIS A 216 -15.22 -21.79 28.37
N MET A 217 -16.23 -21.90 27.52
CA MET A 217 -17.37 -22.81 27.70
C MET A 217 -17.53 -23.63 26.41
N PHE A 218 -17.44 -24.93 26.48
CA PHE A 218 -17.55 -25.85 25.34
C PHE A 218 -18.83 -26.67 25.44
N ALA A 219 -19.62 -26.63 24.36
CA ALA A 219 -20.87 -27.39 24.24
C ALA A 219 -20.67 -28.60 23.34
N ASN A 220 -20.24 -29.73 23.91
CA ASN A 220 -19.88 -30.96 23.17
C ASN A 220 -21.03 -31.55 22.33
N LYS A 221 -22.29 -31.25 22.67
CA LYS A 221 -23.46 -31.77 21.91
C LYS A 221 -23.74 -30.99 20.64
N THR A 222 -23.50 -29.68 20.66
CA THR A 222 -23.80 -28.80 19.53
C THR A 222 -22.55 -28.44 18.72
N GLY A 223 -21.35 -28.70 19.29
CA GLY A 223 -20.08 -28.33 18.67
C GLY A 223 -19.85 -26.82 18.63
N ASP A 224 -20.44 -26.10 19.62
CA ASP A 224 -20.22 -24.66 19.79
C ASP A 224 -19.38 -24.40 21.03
N PHE A 225 -18.68 -23.27 21.04
CA PHE A 225 -18.01 -22.76 22.24
C PHE A 225 -18.28 -21.28 22.42
N VAL A 226 -18.07 -20.78 23.64
CA VAL A 226 -18.17 -19.36 23.98
C VAL A 226 -16.92 -18.98 24.75
N ILE A 227 -16.27 -17.92 24.30
CA ILE A 227 -15.22 -17.22 25.05
C ILE A 227 -15.85 -15.97 25.64
N ARG A 228 -15.84 -15.88 26.96
CA ARG A 228 -16.33 -14.69 27.65
C ARG A 228 -15.16 -13.91 28.20
N THR A 229 -14.98 -12.72 27.70
CA THR A 229 -13.93 -11.79 28.11
C THR A 229 -14.20 -11.18 29.49
N PRO A 230 -13.18 -10.62 30.16
CA PRO A 230 -13.35 -10.02 31.50
C PRO A 230 -14.37 -8.86 31.56
N ASP A 231 -14.48 -8.09 30.45
CA ASP A 231 -15.48 -7.01 30.29
C ASP A 231 -16.90 -7.53 29.98
N GLY A 232 -17.08 -8.86 29.94
CA GLY A 232 -18.37 -9.52 29.80
C GLY A 232 -18.84 -9.76 28.37
N ILE A 233 -18.05 -9.46 27.35
CA ILE A 233 -18.38 -9.74 25.95
C ILE A 233 -18.30 -11.24 25.69
N ASN A 234 -19.29 -11.78 24.96
CA ASN A 234 -19.34 -13.18 24.55
C ASN A 234 -18.95 -13.31 23.08
N HIS A 235 -17.92 -14.08 22.80
CA HIS A 235 -17.55 -14.51 21.44
C HIS A 235 -18.02 -15.95 21.24
N PHE A 236 -19.05 -16.13 20.42
CA PHE A 236 -19.54 -17.45 20.03
C PHE A 236 -18.64 -18.02 18.94
N GLY A 237 -18.30 -19.30 19.05
CA GLY A 237 -17.41 -19.93 18.05
C GLY A 237 -17.75 -21.37 17.79
N ALA A 238 -17.23 -21.86 16.64
CA ALA A 238 -17.25 -23.28 16.26
C ALA A 238 -15.95 -23.61 15.52
N ILE A 239 -15.55 -24.90 15.52
CA ILE A 239 -14.37 -25.36 14.81
C ILE A 239 -14.78 -26.28 13.68
N LEU A 240 -14.24 -26.00 12.50
CA LEU A 240 -14.30 -26.88 11.34
C LEU A 240 -12.95 -27.55 11.15
N ASN A 241 -12.96 -28.87 10.93
CA ASN A 241 -11.79 -29.66 10.55
C ASN A 241 -12.03 -30.29 9.18
N VAL A 242 -10.96 -30.66 8.49
CA VAL A 242 -11.02 -31.40 7.22
C VAL A 242 -11.23 -32.88 7.53
N LYS A 243 -12.28 -33.46 6.94
CA LYS A 243 -12.58 -34.89 6.96
C LYS A 243 -11.96 -35.60 5.77
N GLU A 244 -12.09 -34.99 4.57
CA GLU A 244 -11.51 -35.50 3.34
C GLU A 244 -10.82 -34.34 2.62
N TYR A 245 -9.58 -34.55 2.18
CA TYR A 245 -8.79 -33.56 1.45
C TYR A 245 -9.16 -33.59 -0.04
N ALA A 246 -8.93 -32.48 -0.75
CA ALA A 246 -9.07 -32.43 -2.19
C ALA A 246 -8.10 -33.40 -2.89
N ASP A 247 -8.47 -33.87 -4.08
CA ASP A 247 -7.65 -34.82 -4.88
C ASP A 247 -6.26 -34.26 -5.22
N GLY A 248 -6.13 -32.95 -5.34
CA GLY A 248 -4.88 -32.23 -5.53
C GLY A 248 -4.86 -30.91 -4.77
N THR A 249 -3.68 -30.46 -4.37
CA THR A 249 -3.49 -29.17 -3.73
C THR A 249 -2.56 -28.31 -4.56
N TYR A 250 -2.84 -27.01 -4.62
CA TYR A 250 -2.03 -25.99 -5.29
C TYR A 250 -1.90 -24.76 -4.39
N PRO A 251 -0.87 -23.93 -4.59
CA PRO A 251 -0.69 -22.72 -3.79
C PRO A 251 -1.90 -21.79 -3.89
N GLY A 252 -2.55 -21.53 -2.74
CA GLY A 252 -3.70 -20.63 -2.67
C GLY A 252 -5.06 -21.30 -2.83
N ILE A 253 -5.16 -22.62 -2.82
CA ILE A 253 -6.45 -23.36 -2.85
C ILE A 253 -7.45 -22.86 -1.78
N LEU A 254 -6.98 -22.34 -0.64
CA LEU A 254 -7.78 -21.78 0.44
C LEU A 254 -7.87 -20.24 0.40
N ASN A 255 -7.38 -19.56 -0.65
CA ASN A 255 -7.44 -18.09 -0.74
C ASN A 255 -8.87 -17.53 -0.71
N GLY A 256 -9.90 -18.31 -1.09
CA GLY A 256 -11.31 -17.93 -0.98
C GLY A 256 -11.73 -17.54 0.44
N LEU A 257 -11.15 -18.18 1.46
CA LEU A 257 -11.41 -17.84 2.87
C LEU A 257 -11.03 -16.39 3.20
N LYS A 258 -10.01 -15.82 2.56
CA LYS A 258 -9.50 -14.46 2.81
C LYS A 258 -10.47 -13.35 2.39
N TYR A 259 -11.54 -13.68 1.67
CA TYR A 259 -12.61 -12.76 1.26
C TYR A 259 -13.83 -12.79 2.21
N LEU A 260 -13.87 -13.72 3.16
CA LEU A 260 -14.99 -13.81 4.11
C LEU A 260 -15.08 -12.53 4.96
N ASP A 261 -16.30 -12.07 5.21
CA ASP A 261 -16.58 -10.79 5.89
C ASP A 261 -16.74 -10.93 7.42
N PHE A 262 -16.18 -11.98 8.01
CA PHE A 262 -16.27 -12.30 9.44
C PHE A 262 -14.96 -12.87 9.99
N GLU A 263 -14.86 -12.90 11.31
CA GLU A 263 -13.65 -13.29 12.02
C GLU A 263 -13.47 -14.81 12.02
N TYR A 264 -12.24 -15.24 11.73
CA TYR A 264 -11.82 -16.62 11.83
C TYR A 264 -10.34 -16.75 12.18
N VAL A 265 -9.92 -17.94 12.58
CA VAL A 265 -8.53 -18.35 12.73
C VAL A 265 -8.35 -19.70 12.03
N VAL A 266 -7.55 -19.75 10.99
CA VAL A 266 -7.06 -21.00 10.42
C VAL A 266 -5.74 -21.34 11.09
N THR A 267 -5.61 -22.58 11.54
CA THR A 267 -4.36 -23.12 12.10
C THR A 267 -3.92 -24.33 11.33
N HIS A 268 -2.71 -24.28 10.80
CA HIS A 268 -2.00 -25.41 10.22
C HIS A 268 -0.85 -25.82 11.13
N SER A 269 -0.65 -27.09 11.35
CA SER A 269 0.61 -27.56 11.93
C SER A 269 1.22 -28.65 11.07
N PHE A 270 2.53 -28.66 10.96
CA PHE A 270 3.28 -29.65 10.19
C PHE A 270 4.52 -30.08 10.96
N SER A 271 4.62 -31.39 11.18
CA SER A 271 5.75 -32.02 11.87
C SER A 271 6.42 -33.00 10.89
N PRO A 272 7.62 -32.67 10.36
CA PRO A 272 8.36 -33.60 9.50
C PRO A 272 8.57 -34.96 10.14
N VAL A 273 8.40 -36.03 9.35
CA VAL A 273 8.66 -37.40 9.75
C VAL A 273 9.99 -37.86 9.13
N GLY A 274 10.80 -38.56 9.89
CA GLY A 274 12.06 -39.09 9.40
C GLY A 274 11.86 -39.98 8.17
N ARG A 275 12.79 -39.93 7.18
CA ARG A 275 12.67 -40.62 5.89
C ARG A 275 12.34 -42.11 6.04
N HIS A 276 13.00 -42.81 6.99
CA HIS A 276 12.78 -44.24 7.23
C HIS A 276 11.36 -44.53 7.74
N ASP A 277 10.88 -43.70 8.67
CA ASP A 277 9.54 -43.87 9.21
C ASP A 277 8.46 -43.45 8.20
N ALA A 278 8.75 -42.45 7.37
CA ALA A 278 7.89 -42.01 6.25
C ALA A 278 7.67 -43.17 5.25
N LEU A 279 8.73 -43.86 4.84
CA LEU A 279 8.62 -45.01 3.95
C LEU A 279 7.80 -46.15 4.56
N LYS A 280 8.01 -46.44 5.86
CA LYS A 280 7.20 -47.44 6.57
C LYS A 280 5.71 -47.08 6.61
N VAL A 281 5.38 -45.80 6.81
CA VAL A 281 3.98 -45.35 6.80
C VAL A 281 3.37 -45.58 5.42
N LEU A 282 4.04 -45.21 4.35
CA LEU A 282 3.56 -45.38 2.98
C LEU A 282 3.43 -46.87 2.60
N GLU A 283 4.44 -47.68 2.91
CA GLU A 283 4.42 -49.13 2.68
C GLU A 283 3.24 -49.80 3.42
N ARG A 284 3.02 -49.42 4.70
CA ARG A 284 1.89 -49.94 5.49
C ARG A 284 0.56 -49.54 4.88
N THR A 285 0.40 -48.28 4.43
CA THR A 285 -0.81 -47.82 3.77
C THR A 285 -1.08 -48.57 2.50
N LYS A 286 -0.07 -48.75 1.64
CA LYS A 286 -0.16 -49.56 0.43
C LYS A 286 -0.55 -51.02 0.73
N GLY A 287 0.10 -51.63 1.74
CA GLY A 287 -0.22 -53.00 2.19
C GLY A 287 -1.67 -53.17 2.66
N MET A 288 -2.20 -52.17 3.40
CA MET A 288 -3.61 -52.16 3.83
C MET A 288 -4.57 -52.05 2.63
N MET A 289 -4.30 -51.18 1.65
CA MET A 289 -5.14 -51.08 0.44
C MET A 289 -5.16 -52.37 -0.37
N ILE A 290 -4.01 -52.97 -0.59
CA ILE A 290 -3.92 -54.26 -1.30
C ILE A 290 -4.68 -55.38 -0.53
N SER A 291 -4.52 -55.45 0.79
CA SER A 291 -5.17 -56.50 1.63
C SER A 291 -6.68 -56.30 1.77
N SER A 292 -7.18 -55.07 1.69
CA SER A 292 -8.62 -54.80 1.70
C SER A 292 -9.31 -55.08 0.37
N GLY A 293 -8.57 -55.46 -0.68
CA GLY A 293 -9.10 -55.69 -2.00
C GLY A 293 -9.53 -54.42 -2.74
N ASP A 294 -8.95 -53.27 -2.36
CA ASP A 294 -9.25 -51.98 -3.02
C ASP A 294 -8.83 -52.07 -4.48
N LYS A 295 -9.79 -51.78 -5.39
CA LYS A 295 -9.57 -51.85 -6.85
C LYS A 295 -8.92 -50.59 -7.44
N SER A 296 -8.58 -49.64 -6.59
CA SER A 296 -8.01 -48.34 -6.99
C SER A 296 -6.52 -48.45 -7.39
N SER A 297 -6.27 -49.05 -8.58
CA SER A 297 -4.91 -49.24 -9.12
C SER A 297 -4.15 -47.91 -9.33
N SER A 298 -4.85 -46.80 -9.51
CA SER A 298 -4.26 -45.44 -9.60
C SER A 298 -3.65 -45.03 -8.27
N GLN A 299 -4.37 -45.15 -7.16
CA GLN A 299 -3.91 -44.73 -5.83
C GLN A 299 -2.73 -45.59 -5.33
N ILE A 300 -2.70 -46.92 -5.66
CA ILE A 300 -1.56 -47.76 -5.36
C ILE A 300 -0.30 -47.31 -6.12
N ARG A 301 -0.44 -46.90 -7.38
CA ARG A 301 0.65 -46.36 -8.21
C ARG A 301 1.12 -45.01 -7.66
N ASP A 302 0.21 -44.15 -7.25
CA ASP A 302 0.54 -42.85 -6.65
C ASP A 302 1.32 -43.01 -5.32
N LEU A 303 1.02 -44.04 -4.53
CA LEU A 303 1.81 -44.42 -3.35
C LEU A 303 3.23 -44.88 -3.72
N ASP A 304 3.41 -45.62 -4.83
CA ASP A 304 4.74 -46.03 -5.30
C ASP A 304 5.56 -44.79 -5.74
N LEU A 305 4.96 -43.87 -6.48
CA LEU A 305 5.58 -42.62 -6.86
C LEU A 305 5.93 -41.78 -5.62
N ALA A 306 5.03 -41.66 -4.66
CA ALA A 306 5.31 -40.97 -3.39
C ALA A 306 6.47 -41.57 -2.60
N MET A 307 6.62 -42.92 -2.59
CA MET A 307 7.77 -43.58 -1.98
C MET A 307 9.07 -43.24 -2.71
N ASP A 308 9.08 -43.23 -4.04
CA ASP A 308 10.24 -42.82 -4.84
C ASP A 308 10.62 -41.35 -4.58
N ASP A 309 9.63 -40.45 -4.49
CA ASP A 309 9.85 -39.04 -4.20
C ASP A 309 10.40 -38.79 -2.80
N VAL A 310 9.89 -39.51 -1.78
CA VAL A 310 10.47 -39.49 -0.42
C VAL A 310 11.90 -40.06 -0.44
N ALA A 311 12.13 -41.12 -1.19
CA ALA A 311 13.44 -41.74 -1.33
C ALA A 311 14.44 -40.80 -2.02
N SER A 312 14.03 -40.10 -3.06
CA SER A 312 14.82 -39.11 -3.79
C SER A 312 14.94 -37.77 -3.08
N GLY A 313 13.98 -37.48 -2.19
CA GLY A 313 13.95 -36.23 -1.40
C GLY A 313 13.29 -35.06 -2.07
N ASN A 314 12.40 -35.31 -3.02
CA ASN A 314 11.63 -34.29 -3.70
C ASN A 314 10.66 -33.59 -2.77
N PHE A 315 10.15 -34.25 -1.74
CA PHE A 315 9.39 -33.67 -0.65
C PHE A 315 9.66 -34.43 0.70
N VAL A 316 9.16 -33.83 1.77
CA VAL A 316 9.19 -34.42 3.13
C VAL A 316 7.76 -34.83 3.50
N LEU A 317 7.58 -36.08 3.96
CA LEU A 317 6.30 -36.48 4.57
C LEU A 317 6.23 -35.96 6.00
N GLY A 318 5.07 -35.51 6.45
CA GLY A 318 4.89 -35.05 7.82
C GLY A 318 3.49 -35.26 8.35
N GLU A 319 3.38 -35.23 9.67
CA GLU A 319 2.09 -35.19 10.37
C GLU A 319 1.52 -33.76 10.22
N TYR A 320 0.40 -33.66 9.54
CA TYR A 320 -0.31 -32.42 9.31
C TYR A 320 -1.60 -32.38 10.13
N HIS A 321 -1.94 -31.20 10.65
CA HIS A 321 -3.18 -30.95 11.36
C HIS A 321 -3.76 -29.60 10.90
N PHE A 322 -5.07 -29.54 10.77
CA PHE A 322 -5.83 -28.38 10.34
C PHE A 322 -6.99 -28.10 11.29
N THR A 323 -7.18 -26.84 11.67
CA THR A 323 -8.39 -26.35 12.32
C THR A 323 -8.77 -24.98 11.77
N LEU A 324 -10.06 -24.74 11.59
CA LEU A 324 -10.62 -23.45 11.25
C LEU A 324 -11.65 -23.06 12.32
N ALA A 325 -11.30 -22.11 13.18
CA ALA A 325 -12.18 -21.56 14.19
C ALA A 325 -12.91 -20.34 13.62
N VAL A 326 -14.23 -20.38 13.58
CA VAL A 326 -15.12 -19.27 13.15
C VAL A 326 -15.70 -18.60 14.36
N TYR A 327 -15.76 -17.26 14.37
CA TYR A 327 -16.24 -16.46 15.51
C TYR A 327 -17.37 -15.52 15.12
N ALA A 328 -18.37 -15.38 16.02
CA ALA A 328 -19.51 -14.48 15.85
C ALA A 328 -19.91 -13.80 17.16
N ASP A 329 -20.70 -12.74 17.07
CA ASP A 329 -21.30 -12.04 18.21
C ASP A 329 -22.66 -12.65 18.65
N SER A 330 -23.22 -13.59 17.84
CA SER A 330 -24.44 -14.32 18.18
C SER A 330 -24.45 -15.73 17.55
N GLN A 331 -25.25 -16.64 18.16
CA GLN A 331 -25.40 -18.01 17.62
C GLN A 331 -26.03 -18.06 16.23
N GLU A 332 -26.97 -17.15 15.94
CA GLU A 332 -27.61 -17.09 14.63
C GLU A 332 -26.62 -16.70 13.52
N LYS A 333 -25.76 -15.69 13.81
CA LYS A 333 -24.69 -15.30 12.89
C LYS A 333 -23.66 -16.42 12.72
N LEU A 334 -23.29 -17.09 13.83
CA LEU A 334 -22.36 -18.22 13.79
C LEU A 334 -22.86 -19.32 12.87
N ALA A 335 -24.14 -19.68 12.93
CA ALA A 335 -24.71 -20.72 12.07
C ALA A 335 -24.60 -20.36 10.57
N ARG A 336 -24.89 -19.11 10.22
CA ARG A 336 -24.74 -18.61 8.83
C ARG A 336 -23.28 -18.61 8.39
N GLN A 337 -22.38 -18.14 9.22
CA GLN A 337 -20.95 -18.08 8.92
C GLN A 337 -20.34 -19.48 8.73
N ILE A 338 -20.76 -20.46 9.55
CA ILE A 338 -20.36 -21.88 9.37
C ILE A 338 -20.82 -22.39 8.01
N ALA A 339 -22.06 -22.10 7.61
CA ALA A 339 -22.58 -22.53 6.31
C ALA A 339 -21.77 -21.93 5.16
N THR A 340 -21.46 -20.63 5.20
CA THR A 340 -20.63 -19.95 4.20
C THR A 340 -19.20 -20.54 4.17
N THR A 341 -18.57 -20.75 5.33
CA THR A 341 -17.24 -21.33 5.42
C THR A 341 -17.19 -22.75 4.84
N ARG A 342 -18.24 -23.55 5.11
CA ARG A 342 -18.34 -24.90 4.54
C ARG A 342 -18.49 -24.88 3.01
N ALA A 343 -19.26 -23.93 2.48
CA ALA A 343 -19.39 -23.76 1.04
C ALA A 343 -18.03 -23.41 0.41
N GLU A 344 -17.26 -22.50 0.99
CA GLU A 344 -15.92 -22.16 0.50
C GLU A 344 -14.96 -23.36 0.55
N LEU A 345 -14.94 -24.13 1.63
CA LEU A 345 -14.14 -25.36 1.71
C LEU A 345 -14.60 -26.40 0.68
N SER A 346 -15.91 -26.54 0.46
CA SER A 346 -16.44 -27.46 -0.54
C SER A 346 -16.10 -27.01 -1.97
N ASN A 347 -16.13 -25.72 -2.27
CA ASN A 347 -15.71 -25.15 -3.56
C ASN A 347 -14.22 -25.47 -3.84
N ALA A 348 -13.40 -25.50 -2.80
CA ALA A 348 -12.01 -25.89 -2.87
C ALA A 348 -11.78 -27.41 -2.86
N GLY A 349 -12.84 -28.23 -2.91
CA GLY A 349 -12.78 -29.70 -2.96
C GLY A 349 -12.63 -30.41 -1.62
N PHE A 350 -12.78 -29.72 -0.48
CA PHE A 350 -12.64 -30.30 0.85
C PHE A 350 -13.98 -30.70 1.45
N VAL A 351 -14.04 -31.89 2.08
CA VAL A 351 -15.15 -32.26 2.94
C VAL A 351 -14.83 -31.85 4.38
N SER A 352 -15.56 -30.88 4.90
CA SER A 352 -15.34 -30.36 6.25
C SER A 352 -16.34 -30.94 7.27
N SER A 353 -15.89 -31.08 8.52
CA SER A 353 -16.69 -31.53 9.65
C SER A 353 -16.64 -30.48 10.77
N LYS A 354 -17.80 -30.15 11.33
CA LYS A 354 -17.86 -29.36 12.57
C LYS A 354 -17.49 -30.28 13.73
N GLU A 355 -16.54 -29.86 14.56
CA GLU A 355 -16.12 -30.62 15.72
C GLU A 355 -17.14 -30.47 16.87
N ASP A 356 -17.43 -31.56 17.49
CA ASP A 356 -18.32 -31.68 18.65
C ASP A 356 -17.60 -32.25 19.87
N LEU A 357 -17.41 -33.54 19.95
CA LEU A 357 -16.80 -34.23 21.10
C LEU A 357 -15.36 -33.79 21.37
N ALA A 358 -14.61 -33.47 20.31
CA ALA A 358 -13.20 -33.04 20.40
C ALA A 358 -13.03 -31.52 20.35
N ILE A 359 -14.10 -30.74 20.51
CA ILE A 359 -14.07 -29.28 20.33
C ILE A 359 -13.05 -28.58 21.22
N ALA A 360 -12.95 -28.96 22.49
CA ALA A 360 -11.97 -28.36 23.40
C ALA A 360 -10.52 -28.70 22.97
N SER A 361 -10.27 -29.94 22.57
CA SER A 361 -8.95 -30.35 22.02
C SER A 361 -8.61 -29.55 20.78
N SER A 362 -9.52 -29.49 19.82
CA SER A 362 -9.31 -28.73 18.57
C SER A 362 -9.09 -27.24 18.82
N PHE A 363 -9.75 -26.66 19.85
CA PHE A 363 -9.54 -25.28 20.23
C PHE A 363 -8.11 -25.04 20.76
N TYR A 364 -7.65 -25.87 21.71
CA TYR A 364 -6.32 -25.70 22.29
C TYR A 364 -5.19 -26.19 21.37
N ALA A 365 -5.48 -26.95 20.30
CA ALA A 365 -4.52 -27.31 19.26
C ALA A 365 -4.04 -26.09 18.44
N GLN A 366 -4.76 -24.95 18.51
CA GLN A 366 -4.30 -23.69 17.90
C GLN A 366 -2.99 -23.19 18.52
N LEU A 367 -2.75 -23.47 19.81
CA LEU A 367 -1.49 -23.04 20.46
C LEU A 367 -0.30 -23.85 19.95
N PRO A 368 0.79 -23.20 19.46
CA PRO A 368 1.99 -23.89 19.03
C PRO A 368 2.57 -24.78 20.14
N GLY A 369 2.95 -25.99 19.79
CA GLY A 369 3.50 -26.97 20.74
C GLY A 369 2.45 -27.79 21.51
N ASN A 370 1.18 -27.58 21.30
CA ASN A 370 0.10 -28.38 21.90
C ASN A 370 -0.14 -29.72 21.16
N TRP A 371 0.88 -30.52 21.05
CA TRP A 371 0.89 -31.78 20.30
C TRP A 371 -0.26 -32.75 20.61
N ARG A 372 -0.56 -32.93 21.91
CA ARG A 372 -1.56 -33.89 22.41
C ARG A 372 -3.00 -33.53 22.07
N PHE A 373 -3.23 -32.25 21.68
CA PHE A 373 -4.57 -31.73 21.39
C PHE A 373 -4.90 -31.74 19.90
N ARG A 374 -3.91 -32.03 19.04
CA ARG A 374 -4.15 -32.14 17.60
C ARG A 374 -5.12 -33.27 17.28
N THR A 375 -6.21 -32.93 16.61
CA THR A 375 -7.24 -33.87 16.17
C THR A 375 -7.10 -34.13 14.69
N ARG A 376 -7.53 -35.31 14.18
CA ARG A 376 -7.56 -35.62 12.75
C ARG A 376 -6.21 -35.41 12.04
N ILE A 377 -5.14 -35.90 12.62
CA ILE A 377 -3.80 -35.80 12.01
C ILE A 377 -3.79 -36.62 10.70
N ALA A 378 -3.31 -35.97 9.62
CA ALA A 378 -3.10 -36.59 8.32
C ALA A 378 -1.61 -36.63 7.97
N ASN A 379 -1.18 -37.65 7.25
CA ASN A 379 0.17 -37.74 6.69
C ASN A 379 0.15 -37.06 5.32
N LEU A 380 0.69 -35.85 5.21
CA LEU A 380 0.77 -35.08 3.98
C LEU A 380 2.21 -34.78 3.59
N SER A 381 2.44 -34.52 2.31
CA SER A 381 3.72 -34.01 1.83
C SER A 381 3.96 -32.57 2.22
N SER A 382 5.21 -32.14 2.26
CA SER A 382 5.54 -30.71 2.44
C SER A 382 4.95 -29.84 1.33
N LEU A 383 4.81 -30.35 0.11
CA LEU A 383 4.15 -29.65 -0.99
C LEU A 383 2.66 -29.43 -0.69
N ASN A 384 1.94 -30.45 -0.19
CA ASN A 384 0.54 -30.28 0.22
C ASN A 384 0.40 -29.27 1.37
N PHE A 385 1.25 -29.37 2.40
CA PHE A 385 1.24 -28.41 3.51
C PHE A 385 1.40 -26.98 3.01
N LEU A 386 2.38 -26.72 2.14
CA LEU A 386 2.64 -25.40 1.59
C LEU A 386 1.58 -24.96 0.57
N GLY A 387 0.94 -25.87 -0.15
CA GLY A 387 -0.22 -25.59 -1.00
C GLY A 387 -1.42 -25.10 -0.19
N LEU A 388 -1.64 -25.68 1.00
CA LEU A 388 -2.70 -25.32 1.94
C LEU A 388 -2.40 -24.04 2.73
N SER A 389 -1.11 -23.77 3.01
CA SER A 389 -0.64 -22.61 3.75
C SER A 389 0.50 -21.86 3.01
N PRO A 390 0.23 -21.30 1.83
CA PRO A 390 1.25 -20.70 0.97
C PRO A 390 1.75 -19.34 1.47
N LEU A 391 1.31 -18.88 2.61
CA LEU A 391 1.58 -17.58 3.20
C LEU A 391 1.16 -16.41 2.28
N HIS A 392 0.10 -16.63 1.50
CA HIS A 392 -0.51 -15.58 0.69
C HIS A 392 -1.23 -14.56 1.54
N ASN A 393 -1.17 -13.29 1.15
CA ASN A 393 -1.95 -12.22 1.74
C ASN A 393 -2.29 -11.17 0.69
N PHE A 394 -3.17 -10.23 1.01
CA PHE A 394 -3.37 -9.06 0.19
C PHE A 394 -2.25 -8.04 0.43
N ALA A 395 -1.94 -7.24 -0.58
CA ALA A 395 -1.06 -6.09 -0.40
C ALA A 395 -1.70 -5.10 0.59
N GLN A 396 -0.95 -4.72 1.62
CA GLN A 396 -1.44 -3.83 2.69
C GLN A 396 -0.83 -2.44 2.61
N GLY A 397 0.22 -2.23 1.80
CA GLY A 397 1.04 -1.03 1.88
C GLY A 397 1.85 -1.00 3.18
N LYS A 398 2.32 0.20 3.57
CA LYS A 398 3.16 0.39 4.76
C LYS A 398 2.62 1.51 5.63
N GLN A 399 2.22 1.18 6.86
CA GLN A 399 1.55 2.13 7.76
C GLN A 399 2.53 3.13 8.38
N HIS A 400 3.66 2.67 8.93
CA HIS A 400 4.62 3.46 9.70
C HIS A 400 6.02 3.44 9.09
N ASN A 401 6.88 4.35 9.53
CA ASN A 401 8.29 4.41 9.12
C ASN A 401 8.50 4.57 7.60
N ASN A 402 7.62 5.31 6.93
CA ASN A 402 7.82 5.72 5.54
C ASN A 402 8.76 6.94 5.47
N PRO A 403 9.29 7.30 4.30
CA PRO A 403 10.24 8.41 4.16
C PRO A 403 9.77 9.73 4.77
N TRP A 404 8.49 10.05 4.69
CA TRP A 404 7.91 11.29 5.27
C TRP A 404 7.16 11.06 6.60
N GLY A 405 7.16 9.85 7.15
CA GLY A 405 6.48 9.50 8.40
C GLY A 405 5.48 8.35 8.25
N ASP A 406 4.26 8.52 8.72
CA ASP A 406 3.19 7.55 8.57
C ASP A 406 2.62 7.53 7.14
N CYS A 407 1.75 6.58 6.83
CA CYS A 407 1.11 6.50 5.51
C CYS A 407 0.37 7.80 5.16
N VAL A 408 0.29 8.10 3.87
CA VAL A 408 -0.44 9.29 3.37
C VAL A 408 -1.90 9.20 3.78
N THR A 409 -2.53 8.05 3.54
CA THR A 409 -3.91 7.77 3.94
C THR A 409 -4.14 6.26 3.98
N THR A 410 -5.23 5.86 4.63
CA THR A 410 -5.72 4.48 4.61
C THR A 410 -6.88 4.40 3.62
N LEU A 411 -6.75 3.55 2.61
CA LEU A 411 -7.82 3.26 1.64
C LEU A 411 -8.51 1.94 2.01
N GLN A 412 -9.77 1.80 1.65
CA GLN A 412 -10.46 0.52 1.73
C GLN A 412 -10.18 -0.29 0.47
N THR A 413 -9.97 -1.59 0.62
CA THR A 413 -9.91 -2.52 -0.52
C THR A 413 -11.25 -3.24 -0.73
N THR A 414 -11.45 -3.80 -1.92
CA THR A 414 -12.68 -4.55 -2.25
C THR A 414 -12.90 -5.79 -1.39
N ASN A 415 -11.85 -6.32 -0.78
CA ASN A 415 -11.93 -7.45 0.17
C ASN A 415 -12.15 -7.01 1.63
N GLY A 416 -12.38 -5.71 1.87
CA GLY A 416 -12.61 -5.11 3.19
C GLY A 416 -11.35 -4.88 4.02
N GLN A 417 -10.14 -5.13 3.47
CA GLN A 417 -8.88 -4.90 4.18
C GLN A 417 -8.42 -3.44 4.03
N PRO A 418 -7.74 -2.85 5.03
CA PRO A 418 -7.13 -1.55 4.86
C PRO A 418 -5.91 -1.62 3.96
N TYR A 419 -5.71 -0.59 3.13
CA TYR A 419 -4.50 -0.38 2.36
C TYR A 419 -3.85 0.93 2.79
N TYR A 420 -2.65 0.87 3.34
CA TYR A 420 -1.88 2.02 3.83
C TYR A 420 -1.10 2.65 2.68
N PHE A 421 -1.74 3.61 2.02
CA PHE A 421 -1.21 4.22 0.80
C PHE A 421 -0.02 5.14 1.09
N ASN A 422 1.02 5.00 0.28
CA ASN A 422 2.18 5.90 0.20
C ASN A 422 2.58 6.10 -1.26
N PHE A 423 3.18 7.25 -1.56
CA PHE A 423 3.80 7.48 -2.86
C PHE A 423 5.13 6.73 -2.99
N HIS A 424 5.89 6.64 -1.90
CA HIS A 424 7.18 5.97 -1.86
C HIS A 424 7.01 4.45 -1.84
N ALA A 425 7.76 3.77 -2.70
CA ALA A 425 7.89 2.31 -2.65
C ALA A 425 9.09 1.95 -1.78
N THR A 426 8.82 1.48 -0.55
CA THR A 426 9.83 1.05 0.42
C THR A 426 9.47 -0.31 0.99
N HIS A 427 10.49 -1.03 1.48
CA HIS A 427 10.25 -2.36 2.05
C HIS A 427 9.36 -2.29 3.30
N PRO A 428 8.31 -3.11 3.42
CA PRO A 428 7.35 -3.04 4.52
C PRO A 428 7.97 -3.21 5.92
N ALA A 429 8.98 -4.07 6.06
CA ALA A 429 9.60 -4.39 7.34
C ALA A 429 10.77 -3.46 7.75
N GLU A 430 11.22 -2.55 6.86
CA GLU A 430 12.37 -1.69 7.11
C GLU A 430 11.93 -0.30 7.59
N ASN A 431 12.74 0.33 8.45
CA ASN A 431 12.53 1.73 8.80
C ASN A 431 13.15 2.61 7.70
N SER A 432 12.30 3.29 6.95
CA SER A 432 12.71 4.14 5.81
C SER A 432 12.56 5.63 6.10
N LEU A 433 12.41 6.03 7.36
CA LEU A 433 12.24 7.43 7.73
C LEU A 433 13.44 8.27 7.26
N GLY A 434 13.17 9.33 6.49
CA GLY A 434 14.19 10.20 5.91
C GLY A 434 14.93 9.64 4.68
N GLU A 435 14.62 8.43 4.23
CA GLU A 435 15.19 7.85 3.02
C GLU A 435 14.68 8.54 1.75
N LYS A 436 15.56 8.67 0.75
CA LYS A 436 15.22 9.23 -0.56
C LYS A 436 14.81 8.10 -1.53
N ALA A 437 13.68 7.46 -1.24
CA ALA A 437 13.14 6.37 -2.05
C ALA A 437 12.46 6.88 -3.34
N ILE A 438 12.23 5.98 -4.31
CA ILE A 438 11.45 6.30 -5.52
C ILE A 438 10.00 6.52 -5.11
N ALA A 439 9.37 7.59 -5.63
CA ALA A 439 8.01 7.99 -5.25
C ALA A 439 7.18 8.54 -6.41
N ASN A 440 7.74 8.65 -7.62
CA ASN A 440 6.96 9.11 -8.77
C ASN A 440 5.74 8.24 -8.97
N THR A 441 4.61 8.87 -9.24
CA THR A 441 3.32 8.21 -9.36
C THR A 441 2.69 8.52 -10.71
N MET A 442 2.22 7.50 -11.41
CA MET A 442 1.47 7.62 -12.64
C MET A 442 -0.01 7.34 -12.36
N VAL A 443 -0.89 8.23 -12.80
CA VAL A 443 -2.34 8.09 -12.64
C VAL A 443 -2.99 8.03 -14.02
N ILE A 444 -3.59 6.88 -14.37
CA ILE A 444 -4.20 6.67 -15.67
C ILE A 444 -5.70 6.44 -15.51
N GLY A 445 -6.50 7.21 -16.21
CA GLY A 445 -7.96 7.06 -16.17
C GLY A 445 -8.68 7.99 -17.10
N LYS A 446 -9.76 7.49 -17.71
CA LYS A 446 -10.63 8.25 -18.60
C LYS A 446 -11.27 9.45 -17.90
N SER A 447 -11.73 10.40 -18.69
CA SER A 447 -12.55 11.51 -18.19
C SER A 447 -13.78 10.99 -17.43
N GLY A 448 -14.11 11.59 -16.28
CA GLY A 448 -15.27 11.22 -15.48
C GLY A 448 -15.06 10.03 -14.52
N THR A 449 -13.95 9.30 -14.57
CA THR A 449 -13.66 8.18 -13.65
C THR A 449 -13.26 8.61 -12.24
N GLY A 450 -13.01 9.91 -12.02
CA GLY A 450 -12.67 10.48 -10.70
C GLY A 450 -11.18 10.73 -10.49
N LYS A 451 -10.37 10.77 -11.57
CA LYS A 451 -8.92 11.03 -11.53
C LYS A 451 -8.56 12.25 -10.70
N THR A 452 -9.13 13.42 -11.04
CA THR A 452 -8.85 14.69 -10.35
C THR A 452 -9.26 14.66 -8.87
N ALA A 453 -10.44 14.09 -8.56
CA ALA A 453 -10.89 13.96 -7.18
C ALA A 453 -9.96 13.08 -6.34
N LEU A 454 -9.46 11.97 -6.91
CA LEU A 454 -8.51 11.10 -6.24
C LEU A 454 -7.18 11.79 -5.98
N ILE A 455 -6.63 12.49 -6.99
CA ILE A 455 -5.37 13.24 -6.85
C ILE A 455 -5.53 14.32 -5.77
N ASN A 456 -6.58 15.15 -5.83
CA ASN A 456 -6.82 16.22 -4.87
C ASN A 456 -7.04 15.67 -3.45
N PHE A 457 -7.73 14.52 -3.31
CA PHE A 457 -7.85 13.84 -2.02
C PHE A 457 -6.48 13.43 -1.47
N LEU A 458 -5.64 12.78 -2.26
CA LEU A 458 -4.29 12.36 -1.83
C LEU A 458 -3.41 13.55 -1.48
N LEU A 459 -3.49 14.65 -2.27
CA LEU A 459 -2.78 15.89 -1.99
C LEU A 459 -3.28 16.61 -0.73
N SER A 460 -4.57 16.51 -0.41
CA SER A 460 -5.10 16.96 0.87
C SER A 460 -4.46 16.19 2.03
N GLN A 461 -4.38 14.86 1.91
CA GLN A 461 -3.87 14.00 2.98
C GLN A 461 -2.36 14.18 3.25
N VAL A 462 -1.54 14.55 2.26
CA VAL A 462 -0.12 14.83 2.49
C VAL A 462 0.15 16.12 3.27
N GLN A 463 -0.84 17.03 3.39
CA GLN A 463 -0.69 18.28 4.14
C GLN A 463 -0.51 18.07 5.67
N LYS A 464 -0.66 16.84 6.15
CA LYS A 464 -0.42 16.47 7.56
C LYS A 464 1.05 16.35 7.92
N PHE A 465 1.95 16.17 6.95
CA PHE A 465 3.37 15.97 7.22
C PHE A 465 4.05 17.24 7.74
N ASP A 466 5.10 17.06 8.54
CA ASP A 466 5.93 18.15 9.03
C ASP A 466 7.41 17.87 8.68
N PRO A 467 8.05 18.69 7.84
CA PRO A 467 7.51 19.90 7.21
C PRO A 467 6.43 19.60 6.16
N VAL A 468 5.46 20.51 6.03
CA VAL A 468 4.38 20.42 5.03
C VAL A 468 5.00 20.42 3.63
N PRO A 469 4.64 19.46 2.75
CA PRO A 469 5.12 19.43 1.38
C PRO A 469 4.72 20.67 0.58
N THR A 470 5.65 21.18 -0.21
CA THR A 470 5.34 22.18 -1.23
C THR A 470 4.75 21.48 -2.45
N ILE A 471 3.62 21.96 -2.97
CA ILE A 471 2.92 21.36 -4.09
C ILE A 471 2.83 22.36 -5.24
N PHE A 472 3.27 21.90 -6.43
CA PHE A 472 3.05 22.59 -7.70
C PHE A 472 2.07 21.79 -8.54
N PHE A 473 0.95 22.39 -8.88
CA PHE A 473 -0.09 21.76 -9.67
C PHE A 473 -0.17 22.40 -11.06
N PHE A 474 0.30 21.70 -12.07
CA PHE A 474 0.08 22.02 -13.48
C PHE A 474 -1.27 21.42 -13.88
N ASP A 475 -2.28 22.26 -13.89
CA ASP A 475 -3.69 21.89 -14.01
C ASP A 475 -4.20 22.14 -15.44
N LYS A 476 -5.12 21.28 -15.88
CA LYS A 476 -5.82 21.43 -17.14
C LYS A 476 -7.33 21.61 -16.87
N ASP A 477 -7.94 22.55 -17.58
CA ASP A 477 -9.37 22.85 -17.49
C ASP A 477 -9.83 23.30 -16.07
N ARG A 478 -8.93 23.89 -15.29
CA ARG A 478 -9.16 24.43 -13.93
C ARG A 478 -9.74 23.41 -12.94
N GLY A 479 -9.39 22.13 -13.13
CA GLY A 479 -9.93 21.01 -12.34
C GLY A 479 -9.52 21.03 -10.86
N ALA A 480 -8.41 21.68 -10.52
CA ALA A 480 -7.87 21.75 -9.16
C ALA A 480 -8.04 23.14 -8.52
N GLU A 481 -8.58 24.16 -9.21
CA GLU A 481 -8.58 25.53 -8.70
C GLU A 481 -9.27 25.68 -7.35
N ILE A 482 -10.49 25.15 -7.20
CA ILE A 482 -11.25 25.25 -5.94
C ILE A 482 -10.46 24.58 -4.81
N PHE A 483 -9.87 23.40 -5.08
CA PHE A 483 -9.05 22.67 -4.12
C PHE A 483 -7.81 23.46 -3.68
N VAL A 484 -7.04 24.00 -4.64
CA VAL A 484 -5.84 24.80 -4.34
C VAL A 484 -6.19 25.98 -3.45
N ARG A 485 -7.24 26.75 -3.82
CA ARG A 485 -7.70 27.91 -3.03
C ARG A 485 -8.25 27.49 -1.65
N ALA A 486 -8.96 26.37 -1.55
CA ALA A 486 -9.47 25.85 -0.27
C ALA A 486 -8.35 25.40 0.68
N CYS A 487 -7.21 24.98 0.14
CA CYS A 487 -5.99 24.69 0.91
C CYS A 487 -5.15 25.94 1.23
N GLY A 488 -5.64 27.15 0.97
CA GLY A 488 -4.90 28.41 1.19
C GLY A 488 -3.77 28.61 0.19
N GLY A 489 -3.84 27.97 -0.97
CA GLY A 489 -2.87 28.07 -2.06
C GLY A 489 -3.18 29.21 -3.03
N ASN A 490 -2.20 29.53 -3.88
CA ASN A 490 -2.34 30.49 -4.97
C ASN A 490 -2.65 29.76 -6.28
N TYR A 491 -3.54 30.32 -7.09
CA TYR A 491 -3.90 29.73 -8.38
C TYR A 491 -3.82 30.80 -9.48
N LEU A 492 -3.02 30.54 -10.52
CA LEU A 492 -2.82 31.40 -11.65
C LEU A 492 -3.44 30.78 -12.90
N ALA A 493 -4.42 31.44 -13.49
CA ALA A 493 -4.97 31.09 -14.80
C ALA A 493 -4.16 31.81 -15.90
N LEU A 494 -3.54 31.03 -16.79
CA LEU A 494 -2.75 31.54 -17.90
C LEU A 494 -3.60 31.56 -19.16
N GLU A 495 -4.17 32.73 -19.49
CA GLU A 495 -5.05 32.93 -20.64
C GLU A 495 -4.27 33.49 -21.84
N ASN A 496 -4.56 32.99 -23.05
CA ASN A 496 -3.95 33.47 -24.28
C ASN A 496 -4.20 34.98 -24.49
N GLY A 497 -3.12 35.74 -24.63
CA GLY A 497 -3.19 37.18 -24.85
C GLY A 497 -3.33 38.04 -23.59
N ALA A 498 -3.60 37.48 -22.43
CA ALA A 498 -3.59 38.17 -21.15
C ALA A 498 -2.17 38.17 -20.53
N PRO A 499 -1.74 39.30 -19.89
CA PRO A 499 -0.44 39.34 -19.24
C PRO A 499 -0.28 38.22 -18.20
N THR A 500 0.75 37.37 -18.33
CA THR A 500 1.03 36.28 -17.40
C THR A 500 1.55 36.77 -16.04
N GLY A 501 2.09 37.96 -15.99
CA GLY A 501 2.86 38.47 -14.86
C GLY A 501 4.28 37.88 -14.75
N PHE A 502 4.79 37.25 -15.79
CA PHE A 502 6.14 36.67 -15.80
C PHE A 502 7.18 37.64 -16.36
N ASN A 503 8.26 37.82 -15.63
CA ASN A 503 9.43 38.55 -16.09
C ASN A 503 10.72 37.78 -15.70
N PRO A 504 11.22 36.87 -16.56
CA PRO A 504 12.35 36.02 -16.23
C PRO A 504 13.63 36.78 -15.85
N PHE A 505 13.80 38.00 -16.32
CA PHE A 505 14.98 38.80 -15.99
C PHE A 505 14.98 39.40 -14.57
N GLN A 506 13.85 39.39 -13.86
CA GLN A 506 13.77 39.87 -12.49
C GLN A 506 14.15 38.75 -11.47
N CYS A 507 14.98 37.83 -11.88
CA CYS A 507 15.61 36.83 -10.99
C CYS A 507 16.91 37.38 -10.36
N GLU A 508 17.38 36.66 -9.32
CA GLU A 508 18.70 36.95 -8.73
C GLU A 508 19.83 36.61 -9.72
N ARG A 509 20.93 37.36 -9.66
CA ARG A 509 22.10 37.09 -10.47
C ARG A 509 22.88 35.91 -9.91
N THR A 510 22.62 34.73 -10.44
CA THR A 510 23.34 33.48 -10.17
C THR A 510 23.79 32.87 -11.49
N GLU A 511 24.81 32.03 -11.46
CA GLU A 511 25.27 31.32 -12.66
C GLU A 511 24.14 30.46 -13.27
N ALA A 512 23.37 29.74 -12.41
CA ALA A 512 22.24 28.93 -12.83
C ALA A 512 21.16 29.78 -13.55
N ASN A 513 20.81 30.95 -13.02
CA ASN A 513 19.85 31.84 -13.65
C ASN A 513 20.37 32.41 -14.96
N THR A 514 21.66 32.75 -15.03
CA THR A 514 22.29 33.25 -16.27
C THR A 514 22.24 32.18 -17.36
N GLN A 515 22.61 30.93 -17.04
CA GLN A 515 22.54 29.80 -17.99
C GLN A 515 21.10 29.55 -18.44
N PHE A 516 20.15 29.48 -17.48
CA PHE A 516 18.73 29.30 -17.80
C PHE A 516 18.19 30.39 -18.73
N LEU A 517 18.50 31.66 -18.46
CA LEU A 517 18.06 32.78 -19.30
C LEU A 517 18.65 32.69 -20.70
N ALA A 518 19.93 32.32 -20.83
CA ALA A 518 20.56 32.13 -22.15
C ALA A 518 19.84 31.02 -22.94
N GLU A 519 19.53 29.87 -22.32
CA GLU A 519 18.77 28.81 -22.96
C GLU A 519 17.34 29.23 -23.30
N LEU A 520 16.64 29.92 -22.37
CA LEU A 520 15.31 30.46 -22.64
C LEU A 520 15.31 31.36 -23.88
N ILE A 521 16.29 32.26 -24.01
CA ILE A 521 16.42 33.14 -25.18
C ILE A 521 16.65 32.37 -26.46
N LYS A 522 17.43 31.32 -26.44
CA LYS A 522 17.62 30.41 -27.61
C LYS A 522 16.26 29.79 -28.01
N VAL A 523 15.49 29.31 -27.05
CA VAL A 523 14.15 28.75 -27.33
C VAL A 523 13.22 29.80 -27.94
N LEU A 524 13.20 31.02 -27.37
CA LEU A 524 12.38 32.13 -27.87
C LEU A 524 12.79 32.59 -29.28
N GLY A 525 14.06 32.49 -29.60
CA GLY A 525 14.60 32.79 -30.93
C GLY A 525 14.25 31.77 -32.01
N GLY A 526 13.84 30.55 -31.61
CA GLY A 526 13.26 29.54 -32.50
C GLY A 526 14.23 29.01 -33.59
N LYS A 527 15.56 29.02 -33.38
CA LYS A 527 16.58 28.49 -34.28
C LYS A 527 17.03 27.10 -33.78
N VAL A 528 17.26 26.18 -34.70
CA VAL A 528 17.66 24.80 -34.34
C VAL A 528 19.12 24.76 -33.84
N GLU A 529 20.00 25.54 -34.48
CA GLU A 529 21.41 25.63 -34.09
C GLU A 529 21.83 27.07 -34.05
N TYR A 530 22.56 27.48 -33.04
CA TYR A 530 23.14 28.79 -32.88
C TYR A 530 24.66 28.72 -33.15
N SER A 531 25.23 29.68 -33.82
CA SER A 531 26.68 29.78 -33.98
C SER A 531 27.32 30.20 -32.66
N SER A 532 28.57 29.83 -32.42
CA SER A 532 29.32 30.21 -31.22
C SER A 532 29.30 31.71 -30.93
N ARG A 533 29.27 32.54 -32.01
CA ARG A 533 29.17 33.98 -31.89
C ARG A 533 27.80 34.43 -31.38
N GLU A 534 26.73 33.84 -31.89
CA GLU A 534 25.34 34.13 -31.40
C GLU A 534 25.18 33.72 -29.97
N GLU A 535 25.74 32.58 -29.57
CA GLU A 535 25.73 32.13 -28.18
C GLU A 535 26.49 33.08 -27.26
N GLU A 536 27.67 33.57 -27.67
CA GLU A 536 28.44 34.55 -26.91
C GLU A 536 27.68 35.89 -26.77
N ASP A 537 27.03 36.34 -27.86
CA ASP A 537 26.23 37.56 -27.86
C ASP A 537 24.99 37.44 -26.92
N ILE A 538 24.32 36.27 -26.92
CA ILE A 538 23.23 35.96 -26.00
C ILE A 538 23.73 36.04 -24.57
N TYR A 539 24.81 35.31 -24.24
CA TYR A 539 25.34 35.23 -22.89
C TYR A 539 25.75 36.62 -22.36
N ARG A 540 26.46 37.42 -23.15
CA ARG A 540 26.89 38.79 -22.84
C ARG A 540 25.67 39.71 -22.62
N ALA A 541 24.66 39.59 -23.46
CA ALA A 541 23.44 40.37 -23.33
C ALA A 541 22.63 40.01 -22.08
N VAL A 542 22.56 38.72 -21.69
CA VAL A 542 21.94 38.24 -20.46
C VAL A 542 22.68 38.78 -19.24
N GLU A 543 24.00 38.68 -19.18
CA GLU A 543 24.79 39.22 -18.08
C GLU A 543 24.56 40.75 -17.94
N GLY A 544 24.64 41.49 -19.06
CA GLY A 544 24.38 42.94 -19.08
C GLY A 544 22.97 43.31 -18.59
N MET A 545 21.98 42.48 -18.90
CA MET A 545 20.63 42.69 -18.42
C MET A 545 20.51 42.41 -16.89
N LEU A 546 21.21 41.40 -16.39
CA LEU A 546 21.24 41.11 -14.96
C LEU A 546 22.04 42.13 -14.14
N ASP A 547 22.94 42.89 -14.78
CA ASP A 547 23.62 44.01 -14.14
C ASP A 547 22.76 45.32 -14.11
N THR A 548 21.69 45.36 -14.90
CA THR A 548 20.77 46.49 -14.94
C THR A 548 19.87 46.49 -13.67
N PRO A 549 19.48 47.70 -13.15
CA PRO A 549 18.52 47.81 -12.05
C PRO A 549 17.23 47.01 -12.34
N MET A 550 16.70 46.29 -11.33
CA MET A 550 15.59 45.34 -11.48
C MET A 550 14.35 45.93 -12.20
N HIS A 551 13.99 47.17 -11.90
CA HIS A 551 12.83 47.85 -12.51
C HIS A 551 12.98 48.14 -14.01
N LEU A 552 14.20 48.09 -14.54
CA LEU A 552 14.50 48.29 -15.96
C LEU A 552 14.69 46.96 -16.72
N ARG A 553 14.70 45.83 -16.02
CA ARG A 553 14.86 44.52 -16.63
C ARG A 553 13.57 44.10 -17.31
N SER A 554 13.63 43.90 -18.62
CA SER A 554 12.49 43.48 -19.44
C SER A 554 12.96 42.83 -20.75
N MET A 555 12.12 42.06 -21.41
CA MET A 555 12.37 41.47 -22.72
C MET A 555 12.60 42.57 -23.77
N SER A 556 11.83 43.65 -23.69
CA SER A 556 11.98 44.83 -24.59
C SER A 556 13.35 45.49 -24.45
N ASN A 557 13.89 45.63 -23.23
CA ASN A 557 15.20 46.23 -23.01
C ASN A 557 16.33 45.23 -23.36
N PHE A 558 16.17 43.95 -23.05
CA PHE A 558 17.09 42.92 -23.46
C PHE A 558 17.28 42.88 -24.99
N ARG A 559 16.15 42.91 -25.73
CA ARG A 559 16.21 42.93 -27.19
C ARG A 559 17.04 44.10 -27.74
N LYS A 560 16.93 45.29 -27.12
CA LYS A 560 17.67 46.47 -27.52
C LYS A 560 19.20 46.32 -27.37
N SER A 561 19.67 45.44 -26.46
CA SER A 561 21.09 45.21 -26.24
C SER A 561 21.72 44.22 -27.25
N LEU A 562 20.89 43.58 -28.06
CA LEU A 562 21.35 42.62 -29.07
C LEU A 562 21.78 43.34 -30.39
N PRO A 563 22.79 42.85 -31.09
CA PRO A 563 23.16 43.34 -32.40
C PRO A 563 22.06 43.10 -33.43
N ASN A 564 21.74 44.12 -34.22
CA ASN A 564 20.79 44.02 -35.34
C ASN A 564 21.48 43.42 -36.55
N MET A 565 21.34 42.13 -36.78
CA MET A 565 21.95 41.37 -37.88
C MET A 565 20.99 41.09 -39.05
N GLY A 566 20.01 41.94 -39.28
CA GLY A 566 19.02 41.79 -40.35
C GLY A 566 17.77 41.01 -39.91
N ASP A 567 16.91 40.64 -40.86
CA ASP A 567 15.59 40.09 -40.62
C ASP A 567 15.62 38.67 -40.00
N ASP A 568 16.70 37.93 -40.22
CA ASP A 568 16.90 36.58 -39.64
C ASP A 568 17.70 36.59 -38.32
N GLY A 569 18.17 37.74 -37.88
CA GLY A 569 18.93 37.91 -36.66
C GLY A 569 18.06 37.72 -35.40
N LEU A 570 18.70 37.37 -34.29
CA LEU A 570 18.02 37.19 -32.98
C LEU A 570 17.21 38.43 -32.57
N TYR A 571 17.75 39.64 -32.84
CA TYR A 571 17.07 40.90 -32.61
C TYR A 571 15.70 40.97 -33.31
N ALA A 572 15.60 40.55 -34.57
CA ALA A 572 14.34 40.54 -35.32
C ALA A 572 13.38 39.47 -34.81
N ARG A 573 13.89 38.25 -34.56
CA ARG A 573 13.11 37.12 -34.10
C ARG A 573 12.45 37.34 -32.70
N LEU A 574 13.16 38.00 -31.78
CA LEU A 574 12.65 38.31 -30.45
C LEU A 574 11.63 39.46 -30.45
N ARG A 575 11.42 40.17 -31.57
CA ARG A 575 10.42 41.24 -31.64
C ARG A 575 9.02 40.80 -31.16
N ARG A 576 8.59 39.63 -31.53
CA ARG A 576 7.26 39.10 -31.21
C ARG A 576 7.02 38.95 -29.69
N TRP A 577 8.10 38.75 -28.91
CA TRP A 577 8.07 38.54 -27.45
C TRP A 577 8.16 39.85 -26.65
N THR A 578 8.18 41.01 -27.32
CA THR A 578 8.24 42.30 -26.65
C THR A 578 6.86 42.95 -26.56
N SER A 579 6.66 43.80 -25.57
CA SER A 579 5.41 44.52 -25.30
C SER A 579 4.85 45.21 -26.55
N GLY A 580 3.52 45.12 -26.74
CA GLY A 580 2.84 45.61 -27.94
C GLY A 580 2.90 44.72 -29.17
N ASN A 581 3.56 43.56 -29.12
CA ASN A 581 3.61 42.53 -30.17
C ASN A 581 2.88 41.26 -29.73
N SER A 582 2.74 40.31 -30.67
CA SER A 582 1.86 39.12 -30.54
C SER A 582 2.07 38.25 -29.30
N LEU A 583 3.29 38.11 -28.80
CA LEU A 583 3.65 37.27 -27.65
C LEU A 583 4.28 38.04 -26.49
N GLY A 584 4.20 39.41 -26.51
CA GLY A 584 4.76 40.25 -25.45
C GLY A 584 4.08 40.08 -24.09
N TRP A 585 2.86 39.60 -24.07
CA TRP A 585 2.08 39.31 -22.87
C TRP A 585 2.68 38.15 -22.03
N VAL A 586 3.53 37.30 -22.64
CA VAL A 586 4.08 36.11 -21.96
C VAL A 586 5.21 36.51 -21.00
N PHE A 587 6.26 37.23 -21.43
CA PHE A 587 7.48 37.44 -20.63
C PHE A 587 7.91 38.89 -20.50
N ASP A 588 7.20 39.83 -21.14
CA ASP A 588 7.57 41.24 -21.08
C ASP A 588 6.64 42.05 -20.14
N ASN A 589 6.46 41.51 -18.93
CA ASN A 589 5.66 42.09 -17.89
C ASN A 589 6.51 43.07 -17.02
N PRO A 590 5.92 44.17 -16.47
CA PRO A 590 6.66 45.15 -15.69
C PRO A 590 7.27 44.60 -14.40
N VAL A 591 6.60 43.66 -13.78
CA VAL A 591 7.01 43.04 -12.52
C VAL A 591 6.77 41.53 -12.63
N ASP A 592 7.72 40.74 -12.12
CA ASP A 592 7.52 39.32 -11.94
C ASP A 592 6.62 39.07 -10.71
N THR A 593 5.40 38.67 -10.97
CA THR A 593 4.37 38.50 -9.92
C THR A 593 4.34 37.11 -9.30
N ILE A 594 5.17 36.19 -9.80
CA ILE A 594 5.26 34.85 -9.22
C ILE A 594 5.98 34.88 -7.87
N ASP A 595 5.20 34.87 -6.78
CA ASP A 595 5.72 34.66 -5.43
C ASP A 595 5.44 33.19 -5.03
N LEU A 596 6.45 32.35 -5.15
CA LEU A 596 6.39 30.93 -4.82
C LEU A 596 6.68 30.66 -3.34
N THR A 597 6.95 31.68 -2.53
CA THR A 597 7.42 31.51 -1.14
C THR A 597 6.28 31.52 -0.12
N ARG A 598 5.14 32.09 -0.47
CA ARG A 598 4.03 32.38 0.47
C ARG A 598 3.05 31.26 0.68
N ALA A 599 2.91 30.33 -0.26
CA ALA A 599 1.92 29.26 -0.19
C ALA A 599 2.57 27.87 -0.29
N SER A 600 2.02 26.92 0.44
CA SER A 600 2.43 25.52 0.33
C SER A 600 1.91 24.83 -0.95
N ILE A 601 0.86 25.38 -1.58
CA ILE A 601 0.28 24.87 -2.82
C ILE A 601 0.18 26.01 -3.83
N ILE A 602 0.66 25.78 -5.05
CA ILE A 602 0.57 26.71 -6.16
C ILE A 602 0.04 25.96 -7.37
N GLY A 603 -1.09 26.41 -7.91
CA GLY A 603 -1.72 25.88 -9.11
C GLY A 603 -1.53 26.79 -10.31
N PHE A 604 -1.35 26.21 -11.47
CA PHE A 604 -1.27 26.87 -12.76
C PHE A 604 -2.26 26.22 -13.72
N ASP A 605 -3.29 26.96 -14.14
CA ASP A 605 -4.06 26.54 -15.30
C ASP A 605 -3.27 26.89 -16.57
N TYR A 606 -2.88 25.88 -17.31
CA TYR A 606 -2.12 26.04 -18.54
C TYR A 606 -2.90 25.56 -19.79
N THR A 607 -4.21 25.42 -19.68
CA THR A 607 -5.10 24.93 -20.74
C THR A 607 -4.84 25.67 -22.06
N ASP A 608 -4.91 26.98 -22.06
CA ASP A 608 -4.69 27.81 -23.26
C ASP A 608 -3.23 27.78 -23.72
N VAL A 609 -2.29 27.65 -22.80
CA VAL A 609 -0.85 27.61 -23.08
C VAL A 609 -0.45 26.28 -23.71
N ILE A 610 -1.06 25.16 -23.29
CA ILE A 610 -0.70 23.83 -23.80
C ILE A 610 -1.07 23.67 -25.28
N ASP A 611 -2.14 24.30 -25.71
CA ASP A 611 -2.59 24.25 -27.10
C ASP A 611 -1.83 25.23 -28.02
N ASN A 612 -1.07 26.17 -27.44
CA ASN A 612 -0.21 27.08 -28.17
C ASN A 612 1.25 26.55 -28.21
N ALA A 613 1.61 25.86 -29.28
CA ALA A 613 2.91 25.21 -29.43
C ALA A 613 4.13 26.15 -29.29
N GLU A 614 3.97 27.45 -29.60
CA GLU A 614 5.05 28.42 -29.48
C GLU A 614 5.29 28.90 -28.06
N VAL A 615 4.21 29.02 -27.26
CA VAL A 615 4.25 29.54 -25.89
C VAL A 615 4.47 28.41 -24.87
N ARG A 616 3.97 27.22 -25.16
CA ARG A 616 3.98 26.04 -24.27
C ARG A 616 5.38 25.77 -23.70
N VAL A 617 6.37 25.53 -24.57
CA VAL A 617 7.71 25.13 -24.13
C VAL A 617 8.41 26.20 -23.31
N PRO A 618 8.46 27.48 -23.73
CA PRO A 618 9.09 28.53 -22.95
C PRO A 618 8.46 28.75 -21.58
N VAL A 619 7.13 28.75 -21.50
CA VAL A 619 6.39 28.98 -20.24
C VAL A 619 6.64 27.84 -19.25
N ILE A 620 6.54 26.58 -19.71
CA ILE A 620 6.79 25.44 -18.84
C ILE A 620 8.25 25.40 -18.37
N ASN A 621 9.22 25.67 -19.25
CA ASN A 621 10.63 25.75 -18.85
C ASN A 621 10.86 26.83 -17.78
N TYR A 622 10.21 27.99 -17.90
CA TYR A 622 10.29 29.02 -16.89
C TYR A 622 9.69 28.59 -15.56
N LEU A 623 8.49 28.03 -15.56
CA LEU A 623 7.84 27.54 -14.35
C LEU A 623 8.65 26.44 -13.67
N LEU A 624 9.19 25.49 -14.43
CA LEU A 624 10.03 24.42 -13.90
C LEU A 624 11.33 24.94 -13.29
N HIS A 625 11.98 25.93 -13.94
CA HIS A 625 13.17 26.59 -13.40
C HIS A 625 12.87 27.31 -12.07
N ARG A 626 11.73 28.00 -11.96
CA ARG A 626 11.29 28.64 -10.73
C ARG A 626 11.00 27.63 -9.62
N LEU A 627 10.45 26.46 -9.98
CA LEU A 627 10.23 25.33 -9.08
C LEU A 627 11.55 24.78 -8.54
N GLU A 628 12.56 24.64 -9.39
CA GLU A 628 13.88 24.14 -8.97
C GLU A 628 14.56 25.02 -7.91
N ALA A 629 14.37 26.34 -8.01
CA ALA A 629 14.91 27.28 -7.05
C ALA A 629 14.35 27.10 -5.62
N LEU A 630 13.22 26.39 -5.48
CA LEU A 630 12.58 26.10 -4.18
C LEU A 630 12.97 24.75 -3.59
N ILE A 631 13.79 23.98 -4.29
CA ILE A 631 14.22 22.68 -3.82
C ILE A 631 15.34 22.86 -2.80
N ASP A 632 14.97 22.92 -1.53
CA ASP A 632 15.87 23.11 -0.38
C ASP A 632 15.96 21.87 0.53
N GLY A 633 15.44 20.71 0.06
CA GLY A 633 15.39 19.47 0.82
C GLY A 633 14.08 19.23 1.57
N ARG A 634 13.16 20.20 1.57
CA ARG A 634 11.77 19.98 2.01
C ARG A 634 11.06 19.02 1.06
N PRO A 635 10.04 18.28 1.55
CA PRO A 635 9.18 17.49 0.68
C PRO A 635 8.56 18.35 -0.42
N LEU A 636 8.66 17.90 -1.65
CA LEU A 636 8.17 18.59 -2.84
C LEU A 636 7.34 17.66 -3.70
N ILE A 637 6.15 18.09 -4.10
CA ILE A 637 5.28 17.37 -5.03
C ILE A 637 4.99 18.27 -6.23
N TYR A 638 5.22 17.78 -7.42
CA TYR A 638 4.72 18.41 -8.63
C TYR A 638 3.72 17.49 -9.33
N VAL A 639 2.56 18.03 -9.66
CA VAL A 639 1.48 17.33 -10.35
C VAL A 639 1.38 17.85 -11.76
N MET A 640 1.34 16.97 -12.75
CA MET A 640 1.19 17.31 -14.16
C MET A 640 -0.01 16.56 -14.73
N ASP A 641 -1.10 17.26 -14.96
CA ASP A 641 -2.26 16.67 -15.66
C ASP A 641 -2.03 16.72 -17.17
N GLU A 642 -2.39 15.65 -17.91
CA GLU A 642 -2.10 15.46 -19.33
C GLU A 642 -0.62 15.71 -19.70
N PHE A 643 0.28 15.16 -18.88
CA PHE A 643 1.73 15.40 -18.93
C PHE A 643 2.37 15.09 -20.30
N TRP A 644 1.81 14.17 -21.08
CA TRP A 644 2.32 13.80 -22.39
C TRP A 644 2.26 14.95 -23.40
N LYS A 645 1.24 15.82 -23.34
CA LYS A 645 1.15 17.03 -24.16
C LYS A 645 2.29 18.00 -23.88
N ILE A 646 2.78 18.02 -22.65
CA ILE A 646 3.94 18.84 -22.25
C ILE A 646 5.21 18.31 -22.89
N LEU A 647 5.33 16.98 -22.99
CA LEU A 647 6.54 16.29 -23.45
C LEU A 647 6.70 16.24 -24.98
N ASP A 648 5.63 16.46 -25.74
CA ASP A 648 5.61 16.38 -27.20
C ASP A 648 6.34 17.54 -27.93
N GLY A 649 7.06 18.39 -27.22
CA GLY A 649 7.82 19.52 -27.77
C GLY A 649 9.29 19.21 -28.08
N LYS A 650 9.80 19.75 -29.19
CA LYS A 650 11.26 19.83 -29.48
C LYS A 650 11.88 20.83 -28.50
N GLY A 651 12.62 20.36 -27.50
CA GLY A 651 13.30 21.28 -26.58
C GLY A 651 13.56 20.73 -25.17
N GLY A 652 14.10 21.49 -24.26
CA GLY A 652 14.64 21.15 -22.93
C GLY A 652 13.77 20.30 -22.00
N LEU A 653 12.50 20.05 -22.32
CA LEU A 653 11.61 19.16 -21.56
C LEU A 653 12.04 17.68 -21.63
N LYS A 654 12.69 17.24 -22.72
CA LYS A 654 13.30 15.90 -22.77
C LYS A 654 14.41 15.74 -21.72
N GLU A 655 15.15 16.80 -21.49
CA GLU A 655 16.26 16.84 -20.55
C GLU A 655 15.74 16.92 -19.09
N PHE A 656 14.67 17.68 -18.84
CA PHE A 656 13.98 17.68 -17.57
C PHE A 656 13.48 16.28 -17.20
N ALA A 657 12.77 15.61 -18.11
CA ALA A 657 12.23 14.29 -17.83
C ALA A 657 13.30 13.22 -17.60
N LYS A 658 14.45 13.27 -18.32
CA LYS A 658 15.53 12.29 -18.17
C LYS A 658 16.46 12.55 -17.00
N ASN A 659 16.90 13.78 -16.82
CA ASN A 659 17.99 14.11 -15.90
C ASN A 659 17.50 14.68 -14.56
N LYS A 660 16.44 15.47 -14.60
CA LYS A 660 15.99 16.22 -13.40
C LYS A 660 15.12 15.42 -12.47
N GLN A 661 14.37 14.43 -12.93
CA GLN A 661 13.62 13.53 -12.04
C GLN A 661 14.53 12.75 -11.09
N LYS A 662 15.72 12.33 -11.56
CA LYS A 662 16.73 11.71 -10.69
C LYS A 662 17.25 12.68 -9.64
N THR A 663 17.37 13.97 -10.00
CA THR A 663 17.85 15.03 -9.12
C THR A 663 16.77 15.41 -8.10
N ILE A 664 15.52 15.57 -8.52
CA ILE A 664 14.37 15.87 -7.67
C ILE A 664 14.21 14.79 -6.59
N ARG A 665 14.31 13.50 -6.95
CA ARG A 665 14.31 12.40 -5.96
C ARG A 665 15.40 12.58 -4.90
N LYS A 666 16.65 12.89 -5.32
CA LYS A 666 17.76 13.11 -4.38
C LYS A 666 17.52 14.28 -3.44
N GLN A 667 16.63 15.19 -3.84
CA GLN A 667 16.26 16.41 -3.14
C GLN A 667 14.90 16.28 -2.40
N ASN A 668 14.43 15.05 -2.15
CA ASN A 668 13.18 14.76 -1.43
C ASN A 668 11.90 15.17 -2.19
N GLY A 669 11.95 15.16 -3.53
CA GLY A 669 10.80 15.48 -4.37
C GLY A 669 10.22 14.27 -5.09
N LEU A 670 8.94 14.36 -5.49
CA LEU A 670 8.24 13.38 -6.31
C LEU A 670 7.32 14.05 -7.34
N GLY A 671 7.05 13.32 -8.44
CA GLY A 671 6.12 13.73 -9.49
C GLY A 671 4.87 12.87 -9.50
N ILE A 672 3.71 13.49 -9.72
CA ILE A 672 2.44 12.82 -10.03
C ILE A 672 2.09 13.17 -11.48
N PHE A 673 2.10 12.15 -12.33
CA PHE A 673 1.85 12.27 -13.76
C PHE A 673 0.49 11.68 -14.09
N ALA A 674 -0.45 12.51 -14.53
CA ALA A 674 -1.80 12.10 -14.84
C ALA A 674 -2.06 12.12 -16.34
N THR A 675 -2.81 11.13 -16.86
CA THR A 675 -3.25 11.09 -18.25
C THR A 675 -4.57 10.35 -18.41
N GLN A 676 -5.29 10.69 -19.46
CA GLN A 676 -6.50 9.96 -19.90
C GLN A 676 -6.18 8.89 -20.96
N SER A 677 -5.08 9.08 -21.70
CA SER A 677 -4.65 8.22 -22.81
C SER A 677 -3.28 7.63 -22.52
N PRO A 678 -3.19 6.36 -22.14
CA PRO A 678 -1.88 5.69 -22.02
C PRO A 678 -1.16 5.59 -23.38
N GLU A 679 -1.90 5.42 -24.48
CA GLU A 679 -1.35 5.33 -25.83
C GLU A 679 -0.54 6.59 -26.19
N ASP A 680 -1.12 7.79 -25.98
CA ASP A 680 -0.43 9.05 -26.23
C ASP A 680 0.81 9.22 -25.36
N ALA A 681 0.73 8.79 -24.09
CA ALA A 681 1.86 8.81 -23.18
C ALA A 681 2.98 7.86 -23.66
N LEU A 682 2.63 6.65 -24.09
CA LEU A 682 3.57 5.63 -24.54
C LEU A 682 4.24 5.96 -25.90
N ALA A 683 3.58 6.73 -26.74
CA ALA A 683 4.13 7.18 -28.02
C ALA A 683 5.32 8.16 -27.87
N SER A 684 5.53 8.73 -26.68
CA SER A 684 6.62 9.68 -26.43
C SER A 684 7.94 8.95 -26.12
N ASP A 685 9.05 9.41 -26.68
CA ASP A 685 10.42 8.88 -26.41
C ASP A 685 10.83 8.91 -24.93
N ILE A 686 10.07 9.61 -24.10
CA ILE A 686 10.32 9.83 -22.67
C ILE A 686 9.51 8.86 -21.81
N ALA A 687 8.43 8.27 -22.36
CA ALA A 687 7.52 7.42 -21.62
C ALA A 687 8.23 6.24 -20.95
N ALA A 688 9.13 5.57 -21.67
CA ALA A 688 9.89 4.45 -21.12
C ALA A 688 10.70 4.86 -19.88
N ALA A 689 11.36 6.02 -19.93
CA ALA A 689 12.13 6.54 -18.80
C ALA A 689 11.25 6.97 -17.61
N LEU A 690 10.05 7.48 -17.88
CA LEU A 690 9.07 7.81 -16.84
C LEU A 690 8.52 6.56 -16.15
N ILE A 691 8.17 5.54 -16.92
CA ILE A 691 7.65 4.26 -16.41
C ILE A 691 8.71 3.59 -15.54
N GLU A 692 9.98 3.54 -15.98
CA GLU A 692 11.08 2.98 -15.17
C GLU A 692 11.31 3.71 -13.85
N GLN A 693 10.99 5.00 -13.77
CA GLN A 693 11.14 5.81 -12.56
C GLN A 693 9.84 5.95 -11.75
N THR A 694 8.79 5.27 -12.18
CA THR A 694 7.51 5.26 -11.48
C THR A 694 7.53 4.21 -10.37
N ALA A 695 7.29 4.65 -9.15
CA ALA A 695 7.17 3.77 -7.99
C ALA A 695 5.75 3.22 -7.84
N THR A 696 4.76 4.06 -8.15
CA THR A 696 3.34 3.78 -7.94
C THR A 696 2.56 4.04 -9.22
N MET A 697 1.77 3.08 -9.66
CA MET A 697 0.76 3.27 -10.71
C MET A 697 -0.63 3.19 -10.10
N ILE A 698 -1.48 4.15 -10.42
CA ILE A 698 -2.89 4.17 -10.04
C ILE A 698 -3.69 4.08 -11.33
N LEU A 699 -4.37 2.95 -11.52
CA LEU A 699 -5.10 2.64 -12.74
C LEU A 699 -6.59 2.62 -12.46
N LEU A 700 -7.31 3.61 -13.01
CA LEU A 700 -8.76 3.68 -12.90
C LEU A 700 -9.43 2.75 -13.92
N PRO A 701 -10.71 2.39 -13.75
CA PRO A 701 -11.41 1.48 -14.64
C PRO A 701 -11.32 1.91 -16.11
N ASN A 702 -11.01 0.97 -16.99
CA ASN A 702 -11.00 1.18 -18.42
C ASN A 702 -11.44 -0.09 -19.17
N PRO A 703 -12.76 -0.31 -19.39
CA PRO A 703 -13.26 -1.49 -20.09
C PRO A 703 -12.75 -1.64 -21.53
N ASN A 704 -12.26 -0.54 -22.12
CA ASN A 704 -11.76 -0.52 -23.50
C ASN A 704 -10.22 -0.40 -23.54
N ALA A 705 -9.52 -0.82 -22.49
CA ALA A 705 -8.07 -0.75 -22.43
C ALA A 705 -7.44 -1.64 -23.51
N SER A 706 -6.46 -1.10 -24.25
CA SER A 706 -5.64 -1.87 -25.18
C SER A 706 -4.73 -2.82 -24.39
N ARG A 707 -4.74 -4.11 -24.75
CA ARG A 707 -3.89 -5.10 -24.08
C ARG A 707 -2.40 -4.79 -24.27
N ASP A 708 -2.01 -4.38 -25.47
CA ASP A 708 -0.62 -4.08 -25.79
C ASP A 708 -0.11 -2.86 -25.00
N ASP A 709 -0.91 -1.79 -24.88
CA ASP A 709 -0.53 -0.60 -24.12
C ASP A 709 -0.35 -0.91 -22.62
N TYR A 710 -1.24 -1.72 -22.06
CA TYR A 710 -1.21 -2.00 -20.63
C TYR A 710 -0.18 -3.08 -20.27
N ILE A 711 -0.07 -4.16 -21.03
CA ILE A 711 0.87 -5.25 -20.73
C ILE A 711 2.28 -4.90 -21.21
N GLU A 712 2.43 -4.60 -22.52
CA GLU A 712 3.76 -4.33 -23.08
C GLU A 712 4.24 -2.90 -22.76
N GLY A 713 3.32 -1.92 -22.77
CA GLY A 713 3.63 -0.52 -22.51
C GLY A 713 3.84 -0.24 -21.01
N LEU A 714 2.83 -0.47 -20.18
CA LEU A 714 2.85 -0.16 -18.75
C LEU A 714 3.44 -1.30 -17.89
N LYS A 715 3.82 -2.42 -18.47
CA LYS A 715 4.39 -3.59 -17.77
C LYS A 715 3.45 -4.19 -16.72
N LEU A 716 2.17 -4.28 -17.04
CA LEU A 716 1.21 -5.01 -16.22
C LEU A 716 1.28 -6.52 -16.47
N THR A 717 0.91 -7.30 -15.47
CA THR A 717 0.61 -8.72 -15.65
C THR A 717 -0.76 -8.90 -16.34
N ASP A 718 -1.02 -10.07 -16.91
CA ASP A 718 -2.34 -10.40 -17.48
C ASP A 718 -3.44 -10.27 -16.40
N ALA A 719 -3.16 -10.70 -15.18
CA ALA A 719 -4.11 -10.60 -14.07
C ALA A 719 -4.42 -9.14 -13.68
N GLU A 720 -3.42 -8.25 -13.63
CA GLU A 720 -3.61 -6.82 -13.37
C GLU A 720 -4.42 -6.14 -14.48
N TYR A 721 -4.14 -6.49 -15.75
CA TYR A 721 -4.90 -6.00 -16.89
C TYR A 721 -6.37 -6.41 -16.79
N GLN A 722 -6.66 -7.68 -16.49
CA GLN A 722 -8.03 -8.16 -16.33
C GLN A 722 -8.78 -7.43 -15.21
N VAL A 723 -8.10 -7.10 -14.12
CA VAL A 723 -8.67 -6.27 -13.05
C VAL A 723 -9.10 -4.91 -13.61
N VAL A 724 -8.23 -4.18 -14.30
CA VAL A 724 -8.53 -2.84 -14.84
C VAL A 724 -9.72 -2.86 -15.80
N VAL A 725 -9.80 -3.88 -16.67
CA VAL A 725 -10.89 -4.03 -17.65
C VAL A 725 -12.22 -4.41 -17.00
N SER A 726 -12.19 -5.20 -15.91
CA SER A 726 -13.39 -5.73 -15.25
C SER A 726 -13.98 -4.79 -14.20
N LEU A 727 -13.25 -3.77 -13.74
CA LEU A 727 -13.74 -2.82 -12.74
C LEU A 727 -14.88 -1.97 -13.31
N ASP A 728 -15.99 -1.86 -12.55
CA ASP A 728 -17.08 -0.96 -12.87
C ASP A 728 -16.66 0.51 -12.64
N GLU A 729 -16.82 1.35 -13.64
CA GLU A 729 -16.50 2.80 -13.58
C GLU A 729 -17.25 3.54 -12.46
N ARG A 730 -18.41 3.06 -12.04
CA ARG A 730 -19.23 3.64 -10.97
C ARG A 730 -18.82 3.17 -9.57
N SER A 731 -18.02 2.13 -9.47
CA SER A 731 -17.60 1.53 -8.21
C SER A 731 -16.64 2.45 -7.41
N ARG A 732 -16.01 3.42 -8.08
CA ARG A 732 -14.92 4.25 -7.53
C ARG A 732 -13.74 3.41 -7.03
N CYS A 733 -13.60 2.21 -7.57
CA CYS A 733 -12.45 1.34 -7.38
C CYS A 733 -11.36 1.66 -8.40
N PHE A 734 -10.12 1.40 -8.02
CA PHE A 734 -8.93 1.56 -8.86
C PHE A 734 -7.84 0.58 -8.42
N LEU A 735 -6.97 0.22 -9.34
CA LEU A 735 -5.82 -0.62 -9.04
C LEU A 735 -4.64 0.27 -8.63
N VAL A 736 -4.05 -0.01 -7.47
CA VAL A 736 -2.76 0.54 -7.03
C VAL A 736 -1.70 -0.52 -7.23
N LYS A 737 -0.67 -0.24 -8.03
CA LYS A 737 0.47 -1.11 -8.25
C LYS A 737 1.74 -0.44 -7.73
N GLN A 738 2.48 -1.14 -6.86
CA GLN A 738 3.82 -0.75 -6.39
C GLN A 738 4.77 -1.93 -6.54
N GLY A 739 5.69 -1.84 -7.48
CA GLY A 739 6.57 -2.95 -7.83
C GLY A 739 5.76 -4.19 -8.24
N HIS A 740 5.91 -5.27 -7.49
CA HIS A 740 5.18 -6.53 -7.71
C HIS A 740 3.91 -6.66 -6.85
N ALA A 741 3.56 -5.67 -6.07
CA ALA A 741 2.38 -5.69 -5.21
C ALA A 741 1.25 -4.85 -5.81
N SER A 742 0.06 -5.43 -5.90
CA SER A 742 -1.13 -4.78 -6.43
C SER A 742 -2.31 -4.92 -5.48
N ALA A 743 -3.10 -3.85 -5.34
CA ALA A 743 -4.31 -3.83 -4.54
C ALA A 743 -5.44 -3.10 -5.26
N VAL A 744 -6.65 -3.64 -5.21
CA VAL A 744 -7.85 -2.94 -5.68
C VAL A 744 -8.39 -2.12 -4.52
N CYS A 745 -8.19 -0.81 -4.62
CA CYS A 745 -8.60 0.16 -3.61
C CYS A 745 -9.89 0.87 -4.01
N GLN A 746 -10.61 1.39 -3.03
CA GLN A 746 -11.81 2.19 -3.23
C GLN A 746 -11.68 3.51 -2.46
N LEU A 747 -12.01 4.62 -3.13
CA LEU A 747 -12.20 5.92 -2.48
C LEU A 747 -13.71 6.20 -2.37
N ASN A 748 -14.26 5.97 -1.20
CA ASN A 748 -15.67 6.19 -0.94
C ASN A 748 -15.90 7.52 -0.21
N LEU A 749 -16.40 8.53 -0.94
CA LEU A 749 -16.71 9.86 -0.43
C LEU A 749 -18.23 10.15 -0.45
N ARG A 750 -19.07 9.11 -0.38
CA ARG A 750 -20.53 9.28 -0.33
C ARG A 750 -20.95 10.03 0.94
N GLY A 751 -21.83 11.01 0.76
CA GLY A 751 -22.32 11.85 1.85
C GLY A 751 -21.43 13.04 2.17
N MET A 752 -20.26 13.16 1.53
CA MET A 752 -19.31 14.28 1.69
C MET A 752 -19.47 15.29 0.55
N ASP A 753 -20.69 15.73 0.28
CA ASP A 753 -21.02 16.53 -0.91
C ASP A 753 -20.29 17.89 -0.94
N ASP A 754 -20.07 18.50 0.21
CA ASP A 754 -19.35 19.77 0.33
C ASP A 754 -17.87 19.58 -0.01
N ALA A 755 -17.22 18.56 0.56
CA ALA A 755 -15.83 18.21 0.25
C ALA A 755 -15.66 17.77 -1.23
N LEU A 756 -16.59 16.98 -1.77
CA LEU A 756 -16.58 16.57 -3.18
C LEU A 756 -16.64 17.77 -4.12
N SER A 757 -17.40 18.83 -3.77
CA SER A 757 -17.49 20.03 -4.60
C SER A 757 -16.17 20.82 -4.70
N VAL A 758 -15.29 20.62 -3.74
CA VAL A 758 -13.96 21.23 -3.70
C VAL A 758 -12.94 20.38 -4.44
N ILE A 759 -12.90 19.07 -4.16
CA ILE A 759 -11.87 18.18 -4.75
C ILE A 759 -12.23 17.69 -6.16
N SER A 760 -13.48 17.84 -6.61
CA SER A 760 -13.94 17.52 -7.96
C SER A 760 -14.61 18.74 -8.57
N SER A 761 -13.82 19.68 -9.06
CA SER A 761 -14.31 20.93 -9.62
C SER A 761 -15.14 20.69 -10.89
N SER A 762 -16.26 21.39 -10.98
CA SER A 762 -17.06 21.51 -12.20
C SER A 762 -17.13 22.98 -12.63
N THR A 763 -17.41 23.23 -13.90
CA THR A 763 -17.55 24.61 -14.44
C THR A 763 -18.54 25.44 -13.60
N ASP A 764 -19.70 24.85 -13.26
CA ASP A 764 -20.70 25.50 -12.43
C ASP A 764 -20.17 25.88 -11.03
N ASN A 765 -19.39 24.99 -10.40
CA ASN A 765 -18.80 25.24 -9.10
C ASN A 765 -17.71 26.32 -9.16
N ILE A 766 -16.93 26.37 -10.24
CA ILE A 766 -15.92 27.41 -10.46
C ILE A 766 -16.60 28.78 -10.61
N GLU A 767 -17.70 28.87 -11.35
CA GLU A 767 -18.49 30.10 -11.49
C GLU A 767 -19.04 30.60 -10.14
N ILE A 768 -19.63 29.69 -9.35
CA ILE A 768 -20.12 30.02 -8.00
C ILE A 768 -18.97 30.51 -7.11
N MET A 769 -17.82 29.81 -7.13
CA MET A 769 -16.65 30.24 -6.38
C MET A 769 -16.20 31.65 -6.77
N ASN A 770 -16.07 31.92 -8.07
CA ASN A 770 -15.63 33.23 -8.57
C ASN A 770 -16.60 34.36 -8.14
N GLN A 771 -17.92 34.12 -8.15
CA GLN A 771 -18.91 35.06 -7.67
C GLN A 771 -18.77 35.35 -6.16
N VAL A 772 -18.52 34.27 -5.37
CA VAL A 772 -18.30 34.38 -3.92
C VAL A 772 -17.00 35.12 -3.61
N LEU A 773 -15.92 34.77 -4.29
CA LEU A 773 -14.61 35.40 -4.10
C LEU A 773 -14.66 36.89 -4.44
N SER A 774 -15.24 37.26 -5.58
CA SER A 774 -15.36 38.65 -6.01
C SER A 774 -16.17 39.46 -5.00
N ARG A 775 -17.29 38.93 -4.51
CA ARG A 775 -18.12 39.58 -3.50
C ARG A 775 -17.36 39.78 -2.18
N LYS A 776 -16.65 38.74 -1.71
CA LYS A 776 -15.87 38.78 -0.45
C LYS A 776 -14.65 39.70 -0.57
N ALA A 777 -13.94 39.70 -1.68
CA ALA A 777 -12.84 40.62 -1.96
C ALA A 777 -13.30 42.06 -1.87
N GLY A 778 -14.44 42.41 -2.48
CA GLY A 778 -15.06 43.71 -2.36
C GLY A 778 -15.50 44.05 -0.94
N GLN A 779 -16.02 43.10 -0.18
CA GLN A 779 -16.46 43.26 1.20
C GLN A 779 -15.30 43.54 2.16
N PHE A 780 -14.15 42.84 1.98
CA PHE A 780 -12.96 42.99 2.83
C PHE A 780 -11.97 44.07 2.31
N GLY A 781 -12.16 44.57 1.09
CA GLY A 781 -11.24 45.52 0.46
C GLY A 781 -9.86 44.96 0.14
N VAL A 782 -9.78 43.65 -0.18
CA VAL A 782 -8.55 42.93 -0.51
C VAL A 782 -8.65 42.31 -1.90
N SER A 783 -7.52 41.88 -2.46
CA SER A 783 -7.55 41.08 -3.71
C SER A 783 -8.09 39.65 -3.44
N VAL A 784 -8.59 39.02 -4.50
CA VAL A 784 -9.07 37.62 -4.42
C VAL A 784 -8.02 36.67 -3.83
N ASP A 785 -6.75 36.82 -4.20
CA ASP A 785 -5.65 35.98 -3.74
C ASP A 785 -5.21 36.23 -2.28
N GLN A 786 -5.74 37.26 -1.65
CA GLN A 786 -5.50 37.55 -0.24
C GLN A 786 -6.60 37.01 0.68
N LEU A 787 -7.69 36.48 0.13
CA LEU A 787 -8.76 35.88 0.91
C LEU A 787 -8.30 34.53 1.50
N THR A 788 -8.53 34.33 2.81
CA THR A 788 -8.29 33.03 3.44
C THR A 788 -9.47 32.10 3.19
N PRO A 789 -9.25 30.77 3.19
CA PRO A 789 -10.33 29.79 2.99
C PRO A 789 -11.54 30.01 3.91
N GLU A 790 -11.32 30.34 5.16
CA GLU A 790 -12.35 30.57 6.17
C GLU A 790 -13.27 31.76 5.82
N GLN A 791 -12.81 32.70 5.02
CA GLN A 791 -13.59 33.89 4.64
C GLN A 791 -14.60 33.61 3.52
N TRP A 792 -14.42 32.56 2.71
CA TRP A 792 -15.25 32.32 1.53
C TRP A 792 -15.87 30.92 1.42
N LEU A 793 -15.27 29.89 2.01
CA LEU A 793 -15.61 28.51 1.76
C LEU A 793 -17.03 28.15 2.23
N GLU A 794 -17.46 28.63 3.41
CA GLU A 794 -18.83 28.41 3.90
C GLU A 794 -19.88 29.08 2.99
N ASP A 795 -19.61 30.27 2.51
CA ASP A 795 -20.50 30.96 1.58
C ASP A 795 -20.57 30.23 0.23
N PHE A 796 -19.47 29.63 -0.22
CA PHE A 796 -19.45 28.78 -1.41
C PHE A 796 -20.38 27.57 -1.23
N TYR A 797 -20.31 26.85 -0.12
CA TYR A 797 -21.18 25.72 0.17
C TYR A 797 -22.67 26.14 0.23
N ALA A 798 -22.97 27.26 0.87
CA ALA A 798 -24.32 27.76 0.97
C ALA A 798 -24.92 28.15 -0.39
N ASN A 799 -24.15 28.82 -1.27
CA ASN A 799 -24.63 29.23 -2.59
C ASN A 799 -24.83 28.06 -3.53
N ARG A 800 -23.99 27.01 -3.45
CA ARG A 800 -24.15 25.77 -4.21
C ARG A 800 -25.46 25.06 -3.86
N LYS A 801 -25.80 24.94 -2.58
CA LYS A 801 -27.06 24.34 -2.12
C LYS A 801 -28.29 25.14 -2.57
N GLY A 802 -28.17 26.46 -2.66
CA GLY A 802 -29.24 27.36 -3.15
C GLY A 802 -29.50 27.24 -4.65
N SER A 803 -28.48 27.02 -5.47
CA SER A 803 -28.59 26.85 -6.94
C SER A 803 -29.26 25.52 -7.33
N GLY A 804 -29.01 24.45 -6.56
CA GLY A 804 -29.64 23.14 -6.74
C GLY A 804 -31.18 23.18 -6.57
N LYS A 805 -31.67 23.99 -5.62
CA LYS A 805 -33.12 24.17 -5.41
C LYS A 805 -33.80 24.97 -6.54
N ARG A 806 -33.08 25.85 -7.22
CA ARG A 806 -33.62 26.64 -8.38
C ARG A 806 -33.72 25.80 -9.66
N ARG A 807 -32.83 24.81 -9.87
CA ARG A 807 -32.92 23.92 -11.06
C ARG A 807 -34.07 22.92 -10.95
N THR A 808 -34.32 22.33 -9.77
CA THR A 808 -35.44 21.38 -9.56
C THR A 808 -36.80 22.03 -9.67
N THR A 809 -36.90 23.36 -9.48
CA THR A 809 -38.17 24.11 -9.69
C THR A 809 -38.38 24.59 -11.13
N LYS A 810 -37.34 24.67 -11.98
CA LYS A 810 -37.48 25.00 -13.41
C LYS A 810 -37.84 23.76 -14.24
N ASP A 811 -37.26 22.61 -13.98
CA ASP A 811 -37.59 21.36 -14.71
C ASP A 811 -39.01 20.84 -14.39
N SER A 812 -39.59 21.25 -13.24
CA SER A 812 -41.01 20.88 -12.93
C SER A 812 -42.06 21.83 -13.53
N SER A 813 -41.65 22.93 -14.17
CA SER A 813 -42.55 23.91 -14.81
C SER A 813 -42.61 23.78 -16.33
N GLU A 814 -41.69 23.08 -16.98
CA GLU A 814 -41.69 22.83 -18.43
C GLU A 814 -42.43 21.53 -18.85
N ASP A 815 -42.67 20.59 -17.91
CA ASP A 815 -43.47 19.37 -18.15
C ASP A 815 -45.00 19.56 -17.93
N ARG A 816 -45.47 20.80 -17.79
CA ARG A 816 -46.89 21.15 -17.63
C ARG A 816 -47.34 22.30 -18.56
N ALA A 817 -46.91 22.32 -19.81
CA ALA A 817 -47.48 23.18 -20.84
C ALA A 817 -47.75 22.38 -22.14
#